data_6952aabeaa30a67ca5ee3f695738bbb0
#
_entry.id   6952aabeaa30a67ca5ee3f695738bbb0
#
_cell.length_a   1.000
_cell.length_b   1.000
_cell.length_c   1.000
_cell.angle_alpha   90.00
_cell.angle_beta   90.00
_cell.angle_gamma   90.00
#
_symmetry.space_group_name_H-M   'P 1'
#
loop_
_entity.id
_entity.type
_entity.pdbx_description
1 polymer ?
#
loop_
_entity_poly.entity_id
_entity_poly.type
_entity_poly.pdbx_seq_one_letter_code
_entity_poly.pdbx_strand_id
1 'polypeptide(L)'
;VIVSWFKKLVPGLVFAILFSALHFGLWALANRALPLINVKPAVNGFAYSGYRGNQSPLDGQHPSTAELAEDLDLMHKHTRHIRMYSSLDLNEVVPLAARRNMNVIAGAWIDTDNQKNTREISALLEKLENYSNIDRVIVGNEALLRNDLPVQSLMGYLDFVREHSNVPVSTAEPWHVWLKYPELVKHVDYIAVHLLPYHEGVPVEKAVQYTIERYNQLMQAYPRKKIVITEVGWPSRGPAIGASVASEVNQARFIREFLARNSIEDLDFYLMEAFDQPWKVALEGWAGAYWGMYNADRHQKYSLQGAVPPNTRWIAKATWSSLLAFIPLMLIAWRFKHWGIGGVLSMAVLFQACITTLTIAWNLPGDYYYTLRDFVVLIGLILGIALTSMVLMIYAAEFSEVMFKPAWRRLFKRAQAVPADQELFVSIHLACYNEPPEMVIATIDSLRHLNYTHYEVIVVDNNTKDEAKWKPLETYMATMPDNFHFYHLPSWPGFKAGALNFALDKTHPDAKVVGVVDADYVVTPDWLSDLVPHFQESQVAVVQAPQAHREWENHFFHRMCNWEFEGFFRIGMHHRHERNALIQHGTMTLIRRESLQTLGGWSEWCICEDTELGLRLLENNMELRYIDETFGRGLTPANFKALKSQRNRWAFGAMQILKHHMPKLLGKSSLNFSQRYHFLTGWFGWFGEALQLVFTIGSIGWTIAMLAFPKYFSLPVVVMIVPILCFLAIKAILGPVLYRKTMHCSWMDIFGASLASLGLSHAIARGIINGLTHKAGVFVVTNKTKAKLSNWQLIDPIKEELLILVSLIMAGAAMLYARGFSNLDAQLWVSMLALQSLPYWSALACQWISERK
;
A
#
# COMPACT_ATOMS: atom_id res chain seq x y z
N VAL A 1 16.37 -38.27 -19.88
CA VAL A 1 15.49 -37.11 -19.74
C VAL A 1 15.61 -36.51 -18.32
N ILE A 2 15.45 -37.29 -17.24
CA ILE A 2 15.49 -36.81 -15.83
C ILE A 2 16.85 -36.19 -15.46
N VAL A 3 17.97 -36.82 -15.85
CA VAL A 3 19.33 -36.31 -15.56
C VAL A 3 19.63 -35.01 -16.29
N SER A 4 19.11 -34.81 -17.50
CA SER A 4 19.24 -33.57 -18.27
C SER A 4 18.42 -32.42 -17.67
N TRP A 5 17.26 -32.74 -17.10
CA TRP A 5 16.41 -31.80 -16.39
C TRP A 5 17.07 -31.31 -15.07
N PHE A 6 17.62 -32.24 -14.30
CA PHE A 6 18.33 -31.90 -13.06
C PHE A 6 19.53 -30.96 -13.31
N LYS A 7 20.36 -31.24 -14.32
CA LYS A 7 21.48 -30.34 -14.68
C LYS A 7 21.05 -28.92 -15.05
N LYS A 8 19.85 -28.74 -15.58
CA LYS A 8 19.31 -27.41 -15.91
C LYS A 8 18.78 -26.64 -14.71
N LEU A 9 18.38 -27.32 -13.63
CA LEU A 9 17.86 -26.71 -12.40
C LEU A 9 18.95 -26.37 -11.37
N VAL A 10 20.12 -27.02 -11.44
CA VAL A 10 21.22 -26.79 -10.48
C VAL A 10 21.61 -25.34 -10.32
N PRO A 11 21.80 -24.52 -11.37
CA PRO A 11 22.11 -23.09 -11.18
C PRO A 11 21.01 -22.33 -10.43
N GLY A 12 19.74 -22.65 -10.70
CA GLY A 12 18.60 -22.06 -9.99
C GLY A 12 18.56 -22.48 -8.51
N LEU A 13 18.87 -23.73 -8.23
CA LEU A 13 18.97 -24.26 -6.87
C LEU A 13 20.08 -23.56 -6.08
N VAL A 14 21.28 -23.47 -6.67
CA VAL A 14 22.43 -22.78 -6.06
C VAL A 14 22.10 -21.32 -5.78
N PHE A 15 21.48 -20.65 -6.76
CA PHE A 15 21.02 -19.26 -6.58
C PHE A 15 20.05 -19.13 -5.41
N ALA A 16 19.01 -19.99 -5.34
CA ALA A 16 18.02 -19.95 -4.27
C ALA A 16 18.65 -20.21 -2.89
N ILE A 17 19.59 -21.14 -2.78
CA ILE A 17 20.33 -21.39 -1.53
C ILE A 17 21.12 -20.14 -1.10
N LEU A 18 21.94 -19.61 -2.00
CA LEU A 18 22.78 -18.43 -1.68
C LEU A 18 21.95 -17.20 -1.35
N PHE A 19 20.85 -16.98 -2.10
CA PHE A 19 19.96 -15.86 -1.87
C PHE A 19 19.21 -16.00 -0.55
N SER A 20 18.71 -17.18 -0.21
CA SER A 20 18.05 -17.45 1.07
C SER A 20 19.02 -17.32 2.25
N ALA A 21 20.26 -17.75 2.08
CA ALA A 21 21.32 -17.58 3.09
C ALA A 21 21.62 -16.08 3.31
N LEU A 22 21.73 -15.29 2.23
CA LEU A 22 21.91 -13.84 2.31
C LEU A 22 20.71 -13.19 3.02
N HIS A 23 19.48 -13.54 2.62
CA HIS A 23 18.26 -13.02 3.25
C HIS A 23 18.21 -13.33 4.75
N PHE A 24 18.52 -14.59 5.14
CA PHE A 24 18.61 -14.99 6.54
C PHE A 24 19.70 -14.21 7.28
N GLY A 25 20.86 -14.01 6.64
CA GLY A 25 21.94 -13.19 7.16
C GLY A 25 21.55 -11.73 7.41
N LEU A 26 20.77 -11.14 6.51
CA LEU A 26 20.21 -9.78 6.69
C LEU A 26 19.25 -9.72 7.90
N TRP A 27 18.41 -10.73 8.08
CA TRP A 27 17.57 -10.86 9.27
C TRP A 27 18.40 -10.97 10.55
N ALA A 28 19.46 -11.81 10.56
CA ALA A 28 20.35 -11.95 11.69
C ALA A 28 21.08 -10.64 12.02
N LEU A 29 21.51 -9.90 11.00
CA LEU A 29 22.15 -8.60 11.17
C LEU A 29 21.18 -7.55 11.74
N ALA A 30 19.96 -7.47 11.21
CA ALA A 30 18.92 -6.56 11.66
C ALA A 30 18.43 -6.86 13.09
N ASN A 31 18.53 -8.12 13.52
CA ASN A 31 18.12 -8.58 14.85
C ASN A 31 19.32 -8.96 15.74
N ARG A 32 20.48 -8.36 15.48
CA ARG A 32 21.66 -8.58 16.34
C ARG A 32 21.30 -8.25 17.79
N ALA A 33 21.48 -9.24 18.65
CA ALA A 33 21.15 -9.10 20.05
C ALA A 33 21.99 -7.98 20.72
N LEU A 34 21.32 -7.12 21.46
CA LEU A 34 21.94 -5.99 22.17
C LEU A 34 22.49 -6.49 23.50
N PRO A 35 23.76 -6.19 23.84
CA PRO A 35 24.30 -6.45 25.15
C PRO A 35 23.63 -5.54 26.18
N LEU A 36 22.90 -6.11 27.11
CA LEU A 36 22.28 -5.41 28.24
C LEU A 36 22.95 -5.82 29.54
N ILE A 37 22.87 -4.96 30.56
CA ILE A 37 23.39 -5.25 31.90
C ILE A 37 22.75 -6.54 32.45
N ASN A 38 23.57 -7.42 33.05
CA ASN A 38 23.08 -8.65 33.69
C ASN A 38 22.62 -8.36 35.11
N VAL A 39 21.46 -8.86 35.47
CA VAL A 39 20.92 -8.69 36.82
C VAL A 39 20.48 -10.02 37.41
N LYS A 40 20.40 -10.10 38.73
CA LYS A 40 19.85 -11.28 39.41
C LYS A 40 18.33 -11.31 39.16
N PRO A 41 17.72 -12.50 39.09
CA PRO A 41 16.29 -12.64 38.86
C PRO A 41 15.41 -12.33 40.09
N ALA A 42 15.93 -11.56 41.05
CA ALA A 42 15.23 -11.14 42.26
C ALA A 42 14.57 -9.77 42.01
N VAL A 43 13.27 -9.71 42.24
CA VAL A 43 12.43 -8.51 42.10
C VAL A 43 11.81 -8.25 43.49
N ASN A 44 11.66 -6.98 43.88
CA ASN A 44 11.05 -6.67 45.18
C ASN A 44 9.59 -7.16 45.23
N GLY A 45 8.76 -6.73 44.24
CA GLY A 45 7.38 -7.19 44.09
C GLY A 45 6.85 -7.05 42.68
N PHE A 46 5.72 -7.71 42.42
CA PHE A 46 4.94 -7.55 41.19
C PHE A 46 3.55 -6.99 41.45
N ALA A 47 3.10 -6.05 40.65
CA ALA A 47 1.68 -5.84 40.44
C ALA A 47 1.11 -7.07 39.71
N TYR A 48 0.01 -7.62 40.20
CA TYR A 48 -0.53 -8.88 39.75
C TYR A 48 -2.00 -8.77 39.33
N SER A 49 -2.28 -9.27 38.15
CA SER A 49 -3.59 -9.58 37.62
C SER A 49 -3.51 -10.96 36.95
N GLY A 50 -4.38 -11.90 37.35
CA GLY A 50 -4.26 -13.32 36.98
C GLY A 50 -4.91 -13.73 35.66
N TYR A 51 -5.52 -12.81 34.90
CA TYR A 51 -6.31 -13.11 33.71
C TYR A 51 -5.42 -13.60 32.56
N ARG A 52 -5.91 -14.63 31.81
CA ARG A 52 -5.20 -15.29 30.73
C ARG A 52 -6.01 -15.23 29.44
N GLY A 53 -5.36 -15.13 28.28
CA GLY A 53 -5.99 -15.29 26.96
C GLY A 53 -7.31 -14.56 26.81
N ASN A 54 -8.41 -15.30 26.80
CA ASN A 54 -9.77 -14.77 26.65
C ASN A 54 -10.46 -14.41 27.97
N GLN A 55 -9.79 -14.58 29.10
CA GLN A 55 -10.37 -14.23 30.41
C GLN A 55 -10.38 -12.71 30.58
N SER A 56 -11.46 -12.19 31.17
CA SER A 56 -11.65 -10.76 31.35
C SER A 56 -12.54 -10.50 32.57
N PRO A 57 -12.18 -9.58 33.47
CA PRO A 57 -13.05 -9.14 34.56
C PRO A 57 -14.31 -8.45 34.02
N LEU A 58 -14.27 -7.89 32.81
CA LEU A 58 -15.39 -7.18 32.19
C LEU A 58 -16.48 -8.15 31.71
N ASP A 59 -16.10 -9.36 31.33
CA ASP A 59 -16.99 -10.39 30.81
C ASP A 59 -17.32 -11.46 31.90
N GLY A 60 -16.86 -11.29 33.13
CA GLY A 60 -17.05 -12.23 34.22
C GLY A 60 -16.35 -13.59 34.03
N GLN A 61 -15.33 -13.64 33.13
CA GLN A 61 -14.55 -14.85 32.89
C GLN A 61 -13.27 -14.81 33.75
N HIS A 62 -13.34 -15.42 34.91
CA HIS A 62 -12.26 -15.42 35.90
C HIS A 62 -11.33 -16.63 35.74
N PRO A 63 -10.04 -16.49 36.08
CA PRO A 63 -9.11 -17.61 36.16
C PRO A 63 -9.51 -18.60 37.27
N SER A 64 -9.22 -19.87 37.04
CA SER A 64 -9.43 -20.93 38.05
C SER A 64 -8.42 -20.83 39.19
N THR A 65 -8.74 -21.43 40.34
CA THR A 65 -7.81 -21.53 41.49
C THR A 65 -6.48 -22.19 41.12
N ALA A 66 -6.50 -23.19 40.21
CA ALA A 66 -5.30 -23.86 39.73
C ALA A 66 -4.40 -22.92 38.89
N GLU A 67 -5.00 -22.11 38.02
CA GLU A 67 -4.28 -21.12 37.21
C GLU A 67 -3.65 -20.03 38.08
N LEU A 68 -4.38 -19.56 39.12
CA LEU A 68 -3.86 -18.59 40.07
C LEU A 68 -2.71 -19.18 40.91
N ALA A 69 -2.81 -20.46 41.30
CA ALA A 69 -1.74 -21.16 42.00
C ALA A 69 -0.45 -21.27 41.12
N GLU A 70 -0.61 -21.61 39.87
CA GLU A 70 0.53 -21.66 38.92
C GLU A 70 1.20 -20.29 38.74
N ASP A 71 0.41 -19.22 38.64
CA ASP A 71 0.94 -17.85 38.54
C ASP A 71 1.76 -17.46 39.79
N LEU A 72 1.26 -17.79 40.97
CA LEU A 72 1.97 -17.53 42.24
C LEU A 72 3.26 -18.36 42.30
N ASP A 73 3.26 -19.62 41.86
CA ASP A 73 4.48 -20.45 41.79
C ASP A 73 5.54 -19.89 40.86
N LEU A 74 5.14 -19.27 39.73
CA LEU A 74 6.04 -18.57 38.82
C LEU A 74 6.64 -17.32 39.47
N MET A 75 5.80 -16.47 40.08
CA MET A 75 6.23 -15.21 40.72
C MET A 75 7.11 -15.50 41.96
N HIS A 76 6.82 -16.58 42.70
CA HIS A 76 7.61 -16.99 43.88
C HIS A 76 9.10 -17.27 43.58
N LYS A 77 9.44 -17.58 42.30
CA LYS A 77 10.82 -17.72 41.87
C LYS A 77 11.61 -16.41 41.89
N HIS A 78 10.91 -15.27 41.89
CA HIS A 78 11.48 -13.94 41.77
C HIS A 78 11.26 -13.06 43.00
N THR A 79 10.12 -13.23 43.69
CA THR A 79 9.70 -12.36 44.82
C THR A 79 8.87 -13.09 45.85
N ARG A 80 8.75 -12.47 47.04
CA ARG A 80 7.80 -12.84 48.10
C ARG A 80 6.66 -11.84 48.24
N HIS A 81 6.58 -10.83 47.40
CA HIS A 81 5.60 -9.75 47.51
C HIS A 81 4.83 -9.57 46.22
N ILE A 82 3.50 -9.44 46.35
CA ILE A 82 2.60 -9.10 45.27
C ILE A 82 1.69 -7.97 45.66
N ARG A 83 1.20 -7.23 44.65
CA ARG A 83 0.19 -6.19 44.84
C ARG A 83 -1.05 -6.53 44.02
N MET A 84 -2.23 -6.48 44.66
CA MET A 84 -3.53 -6.66 44.05
C MET A 84 -4.24 -5.31 43.87
N TYR A 85 -5.17 -5.22 42.91
CA TYR A 85 -5.92 -4.00 42.60
C TYR A 85 -7.30 -3.92 43.25
N SER A 86 -7.94 -5.07 43.49
CA SER A 86 -9.32 -5.17 43.99
C SER A 86 -9.44 -6.26 45.05
N SER A 87 -10.34 -6.10 45.99
CA SER A 87 -10.70 -7.09 46.98
C SER A 87 -11.94 -7.89 46.64
N LEU A 88 -12.76 -7.45 45.69
CA LEU A 88 -13.88 -8.21 45.15
C LEU A 88 -13.46 -9.20 44.09
N ASP A 89 -12.34 -8.93 43.40
CA ASP A 89 -11.84 -9.77 42.34
C ASP A 89 -10.73 -10.72 42.83
N LEU A 90 -10.61 -11.89 42.20
CA LEU A 90 -9.56 -12.90 42.46
C LEU A 90 -9.41 -13.26 43.96
N ASN A 91 -10.51 -13.53 44.63
CA ASN A 91 -10.56 -13.76 46.07
C ASN A 91 -9.63 -14.85 46.59
N GLU A 92 -9.31 -15.86 45.77
CA GLU A 92 -8.44 -16.98 46.09
C GLU A 92 -6.94 -16.60 46.17
N VAL A 93 -6.54 -15.43 45.68
CA VAL A 93 -5.12 -15.06 45.60
C VAL A 93 -4.51 -14.89 46.99
N VAL A 94 -5.17 -14.21 47.91
CA VAL A 94 -4.62 -13.94 49.25
C VAL A 94 -4.35 -15.25 50.01
N PRO A 95 -5.30 -16.20 50.12
CA PRO A 95 -5.04 -17.50 50.78
C PRO A 95 -4.02 -18.38 50.02
N LEU A 96 -3.96 -18.33 48.72
CA LEU A 96 -2.96 -19.05 47.94
C LEU A 96 -1.55 -18.47 48.11
N ALA A 97 -1.40 -17.15 48.25
CA ALA A 97 -0.17 -16.45 48.58
C ALA A 97 0.31 -16.79 49.99
N ALA A 98 -0.60 -16.83 50.98
CA ALA A 98 -0.30 -17.22 52.36
C ALA A 98 0.34 -18.61 52.44
N ARG A 99 -0.20 -19.60 51.71
CA ARG A 99 0.36 -20.98 51.64
C ARG A 99 1.78 -21.03 51.04
N ARG A 100 2.20 -19.96 50.34
CA ARG A 100 3.53 -19.81 49.71
C ARG A 100 4.48 -18.88 50.46
N ASN A 101 4.09 -18.44 51.64
CA ASN A 101 4.78 -17.40 52.39
C ASN A 101 5.05 -16.14 51.57
N MET A 102 4.03 -15.71 50.83
CA MET A 102 4.09 -14.46 50.06
C MET A 102 3.20 -13.41 50.75
N ASN A 103 3.73 -12.20 50.88
CA ASN A 103 3.03 -11.03 51.34
C ASN A 103 2.23 -10.35 50.26
N VAL A 104 1.12 -9.73 50.63
CA VAL A 104 0.20 -9.08 49.70
C VAL A 104 -0.03 -7.63 50.10
N ILE A 105 0.12 -6.69 49.13
CA ILE A 105 -0.56 -5.39 49.23
C ILE A 105 -1.97 -5.62 48.70
N ALA A 106 -2.97 -5.56 49.56
CA ALA A 106 -4.37 -5.71 49.18
C ALA A 106 -4.92 -4.38 48.66
N GLY A 107 -5.72 -4.44 47.62
CA GLY A 107 -6.33 -3.26 47.00
C GLY A 107 -7.84 -3.20 47.19
N ALA A 108 -8.39 -1.99 47.32
CA ALA A 108 -9.80 -1.70 47.09
C ALA A 108 -9.93 -0.78 45.89
N TRP A 109 -10.58 -1.25 44.83
CA TRP A 109 -10.80 -0.45 43.62
C TRP A 109 -11.91 0.58 43.87
N ILE A 110 -11.56 1.86 43.84
CA ILE A 110 -12.49 2.96 44.03
C ILE A 110 -12.77 3.66 42.69
N ASP A 111 -14.05 3.81 42.38
CA ASP A 111 -14.51 4.49 41.15
C ASP A 111 -15.76 5.37 41.44
N THR A 112 -16.50 5.76 40.41
CA THR A 112 -17.70 6.60 40.50
C THR A 112 -18.91 5.89 41.18
N ASP A 113 -18.89 4.56 41.29
CA ASP A 113 -19.98 3.78 41.89
C ASP A 113 -19.78 3.61 43.43
N ASN A 114 -20.45 4.44 44.21
CA ASN A 114 -20.36 4.41 45.66
C ASN A 114 -20.80 3.07 46.28
N GLN A 115 -21.74 2.33 45.69
CA GLN A 115 -22.17 1.03 46.22
C GLN A 115 -21.09 -0.03 45.99
N LYS A 116 -20.43 0.00 44.85
CA LYS A 116 -19.29 -0.84 44.57
C LYS A 116 -18.11 -0.50 45.47
N ASN A 117 -17.82 0.78 45.67
CA ASN A 117 -16.76 1.25 46.58
C ASN A 117 -17.00 0.73 48.00
N THR A 118 -18.24 0.77 48.52
CA THR A 118 -18.58 0.21 49.83
C THR A 118 -18.35 -1.29 49.89
N ARG A 119 -18.71 -2.04 48.86
CA ARG A 119 -18.46 -3.50 48.77
C ARG A 119 -16.97 -3.82 48.73
N GLU A 120 -16.19 -3.07 47.95
CA GLU A 120 -14.72 -3.22 47.86
C GLU A 120 -14.07 -3.02 49.23
N ILE A 121 -14.45 -1.96 49.94
CA ILE A 121 -13.92 -1.69 51.29
C ILE A 121 -14.34 -2.77 52.28
N SER A 122 -15.59 -3.22 52.27
CA SER A 122 -16.06 -4.29 53.16
C SER A 122 -15.30 -5.60 52.91
N ALA A 123 -15.11 -5.99 51.65
CA ALA A 123 -14.33 -7.18 51.27
C ALA A 123 -12.85 -7.06 51.67
N LEU A 124 -12.27 -5.84 51.58
CA LEU A 124 -10.90 -5.57 51.99
C LEU A 124 -10.76 -5.76 53.51
N LEU A 125 -11.68 -5.18 54.33
CA LEU A 125 -11.65 -5.30 55.78
C LEU A 125 -11.85 -6.77 56.24
N GLU A 126 -12.75 -7.52 55.59
CA GLU A 126 -12.92 -8.95 55.86
C GLU A 126 -11.63 -9.74 55.60
N LYS A 127 -10.88 -9.41 54.49
CA LYS A 127 -9.59 -10.04 54.22
C LYS A 127 -8.54 -9.70 55.28
N LEU A 128 -8.51 -8.46 55.77
CA LEU A 128 -7.59 -8.06 56.85
C LEU A 128 -7.81 -8.81 58.14
N GLU A 129 -9.05 -9.16 58.45
CA GLU A 129 -9.39 -9.96 59.66
C GLU A 129 -8.93 -11.43 59.48
N ASN A 130 -9.01 -11.96 58.27
CA ASN A 130 -8.83 -13.41 58.02
C ASN A 130 -7.40 -13.80 57.62
N TYR A 131 -6.56 -12.86 57.11
CA TYR A 131 -5.27 -13.18 56.52
C TYR A 131 -4.13 -12.27 57.03
N SER A 132 -3.20 -12.84 57.74
CA SER A 132 -2.04 -12.12 58.34
C SER A 132 -0.90 -11.84 57.33
N ASN A 133 -0.97 -12.36 56.08
CA ASN A 133 0.01 -12.12 55.04
C ASN A 133 -0.30 -10.83 54.24
N ILE A 134 -1.31 -10.07 54.58
CA ILE A 134 -1.53 -8.71 54.08
C ILE A 134 -0.66 -7.77 54.90
N ASP A 135 0.33 -7.14 54.29
CA ASP A 135 1.29 -6.26 54.97
C ASP A 135 1.03 -4.76 54.73
N ARG A 136 0.22 -4.43 53.75
CA ARG A 136 -0.19 -3.05 53.40
C ARG A 136 -1.52 -3.05 52.63
N VAL A 137 -2.13 -1.88 52.56
CA VAL A 137 -3.40 -1.65 51.87
C VAL A 137 -3.32 -0.43 50.95
N ILE A 138 -3.96 -0.53 49.79
CA ILE A 138 -4.18 0.57 48.85
C ILE A 138 -5.68 0.73 48.61
N VAL A 139 -6.20 1.93 48.95
CA VAL A 139 -7.59 2.34 48.73
C VAL A 139 -7.64 3.34 47.58
N GLY A 140 -8.11 2.91 46.44
CA GLY A 140 -8.10 3.67 45.17
C GLY A 140 -6.79 3.52 44.40
N ASN A 141 -6.93 3.24 43.09
CA ASN A 141 -5.84 3.15 42.12
C ASN A 141 -6.08 4.19 41.04
N GLU A 142 -5.28 5.26 40.99
CA GLU A 142 -5.41 6.38 40.06
C GLU A 142 -6.82 7.02 40.03
N ALA A 143 -7.52 6.96 41.11
CA ALA A 143 -8.90 7.45 41.21
C ALA A 143 -8.97 8.98 41.00
N LEU A 144 -7.96 9.73 41.43
CA LEU A 144 -7.86 11.17 41.16
C LEU A 144 -7.34 11.48 39.78
N LEU A 145 -6.42 10.69 39.26
CA LEU A 145 -5.96 10.83 37.89
C LEU A 145 -7.10 10.63 36.88
N ARG A 146 -7.96 9.62 37.11
CA ARG A 146 -9.14 9.35 36.25
C ARG A 146 -10.28 10.32 36.48
N ASN A 147 -10.19 11.18 37.54
CA ASN A 147 -11.27 12.07 37.98
C ASN A 147 -12.57 11.30 38.32
N ASP A 148 -12.46 10.13 38.95
CA ASP A 148 -13.60 9.31 39.34
C ASP A 148 -14.36 9.91 40.55
N LEU A 149 -13.64 10.63 41.44
CA LEU A 149 -14.22 11.26 42.61
C LEU A 149 -13.38 12.47 43.07
N PRO A 150 -13.98 13.40 43.84
CA PRO A 150 -13.26 14.49 44.47
C PRO A 150 -12.25 14.01 45.51
N VAL A 151 -11.15 14.74 45.73
CA VAL A 151 -10.11 14.38 46.70
C VAL A 151 -10.65 14.20 48.12
N GLN A 152 -11.65 15.00 48.51
CA GLN A 152 -12.30 14.92 49.84
C GLN A 152 -13.01 13.57 50.04
N SER A 153 -13.63 13.03 48.98
CA SER A 153 -14.30 11.72 49.07
C SER A 153 -13.28 10.61 49.24
N LEU A 154 -12.14 10.67 48.50
CA LEU A 154 -11.05 9.70 48.62
C LEU A 154 -10.42 9.76 50.02
N MET A 155 -10.21 10.96 50.57
CA MET A 155 -9.70 11.15 51.95
C MET A 155 -10.65 10.51 52.99
N GLY A 156 -11.98 10.64 52.79
CA GLY A 156 -12.96 10.00 53.65
C GLY A 156 -12.88 8.47 53.63
N TYR A 157 -12.72 7.85 52.49
CA TYR A 157 -12.48 6.39 52.39
C TYR A 157 -11.16 5.97 53.01
N LEU A 158 -10.10 6.74 52.86
CA LEU A 158 -8.78 6.48 53.43
C LEU A 158 -8.85 6.53 54.97
N ASP A 159 -9.44 7.58 55.56
CA ASP A 159 -9.59 7.71 57.02
C ASP A 159 -10.40 6.56 57.57
N PHE A 160 -11.54 6.22 56.96
CA PHE A 160 -12.38 5.10 57.38
C PHE A 160 -11.60 3.78 57.40
N VAL A 161 -10.84 3.45 56.34
CA VAL A 161 -10.05 2.21 56.31
C VAL A 161 -8.91 2.24 57.33
N ARG A 162 -8.24 3.40 57.52
CA ARG A 162 -7.17 3.56 58.52
C ARG A 162 -7.67 3.34 59.95
N GLU A 163 -8.86 3.75 60.27
CA GLU A 163 -9.49 3.52 61.59
C GLU A 163 -9.80 2.03 61.85
N HIS A 164 -9.97 1.21 60.79
CA HIS A 164 -10.36 -0.20 60.87
C HIS A 164 -9.24 -1.14 60.43
N SER A 165 -8.04 -0.65 60.15
CA SER A 165 -6.89 -1.44 59.64
C SER A 165 -5.74 -1.48 60.66
N ASN A 166 -5.16 -2.65 60.84
CA ASN A 166 -3.96 -2.86 61.62
C ASN A 166 -2.67 -2.78 60.79
N VAL A 167 -2.77 -2.53 59.50
CA VAL A 167 -1.64 -2.41 58.56
C VAL A 167 -1.63 -1.05 57.87
N PRO A 168 -0.47 -0.58 57.37
CA PRO A 168 -0.36 0.75 56.74
C PRO A 168 -1.27 0.88 55.53
N VAL A 169 -1.97 2.03 55.43
CA VAL A 169 -2.94 2.37 54.39
C VAL A 169 -2.44 3.51 53.49
N SER A 170 -2.63 3.39 52.20
CA SER A 170 -2.35 4.47 51.22
C SER A 170 -3.36 4.43 50.08
N THR A 171 -3.22 5.39 49.15
CA THR A 171 -3.81 5.35 47.79
C THR A 171 -2.69 5.36 46.77
N ALA A 172 -2.91 4.80 45.61
CA ALA A 172 -1.89 4.75 44.54
C ALA A 172 -2.21 5.76 43.46
N GLU A 173 -1.30 6.71 43.25
CA GLU A 173 -1.44 7.79 42.27
C GLU A 173 -0.09 8.09 41.59
N PRO A 174 -0.08 8.68 40.38
CA PRO A 174 1.16 9.17 39.76
C PRO A 174 1.81 10.29 40.60
N TRP A 175 3.13 10.44 40.43
CA TRP A 175 3.94 11.38 41.20
C TRP A 175 3.41 12.83 41.16
N HIS A 176 2.92 13.31 40.03
CA HIS A 176 2.40 14.67 39.85
C HIS A 176 1.05 14.87 40.56
N VAL A 177 0.23 13.81 40.75
CA VAL A 177 -1.03 13.88 41.54
C VAL A 177 -0.70 14.06 43.00
N TRP A 178 0.31 13.38 43.55
CA TRP A 178 0.76 13.56 44.92
C TRP A 178 1.24 15.01 45.18
N LEU A 179 1.90 15.63 44.20
CA LEU A 179 2.31 17.05 44.32
C LEU A 179 1.15 18.04 44.14
N LYS A 180 0.14 17.67 43.37
CA LYS A 180 -1.06 18.49 43.13
C LYS A 180 -2.01 18.52 44.35
N TYR A 181 -2.07 17.44 45.13
CA TYR A 181 -2.95 17.28 46.28
C TYR A 181 -2.14 16.99 47.54
N PRO A 182 -1.36 17.99 48.07
CA PRO A 182 -0.50 17.77 49.24
C PRO A 182 -1.27 17.43 50.53
N GLU A 183 -2.53 17.79 50.61
CA GLU A 183 -3.42 17.44 51.74
C GLU A 183 -3.60 15.94 51.89
N LEU A 184 -3.58 15.18 50.81
CA LEU A 184 -3.76 13.72 50.78
C LEU A 184 -2.74 13.00 51.67
N VAL A 185 -1.52 13.56 51.77
CA VAL A 185 -0.40 12.96 52.54
C VAL A 185 -0.70 12.81 54.01
N LYS A 186 -1.64 13.60 54.59
CA LYS A 186 -2.07 13.49 55.99
C LYS A 186 -3.01 12.30 56.24
N HIS A 187 -3.68 11.84 55.20
CA HIS A 187 -4.68 10.77 55.23
C HIS A 187 -4.11 9.38 54.86
N VAL A 188 -2.80 9.27 54.66
CA VAL A 188 -2.12 8.01 54.33
C VAL A 188 -0.95 7.76 55.26
N ASP A 189 -0.57 6.50 55.46
CA ASP A 189 0.57 6.11 56.29
C ASP A 189 1.89 6.11 55.47
N TYR A 190 1.80 5.82 54.19
CA TYR A 190 2.92 5.90 53.25
C TYR A 190 2.44 6.45 51.89
N ILE A 191 3.34 6.87 51.01
CA ILE A 191 3.02 7.32 49.66
C ILE A 191 3.17 6.14 48.71
N ALA A 192 2.07 5.68 48.09
CA ALA A 192 2.09 4.70 46.99
C ALA A 192 2.10 5.43 45.65
N VAL A 193 3.23 5.39 44.96
CA VAL A 193 3.43 6.17 43.73
C VAL A 193 3.60 5.31 42.49
N HIS A 194 3.01 5.76 41.36
CA HIS A 194 3.25 5.23 40.05
C HIS A 194 4.29 6.09 39.33
N LEU A 195 5.34 5.42 38.77
CA LEU A 195 6.42 6.02 38.05
C LEU A 195 6.56 5.31 36.69
N LEU A 196 5.85 5.81 35.69
CA LEU A 196 5.71 5.19 34.38
C LEU A 196 6.22 6.11 33.28
N PRO A 197 7.56 6.23 33.09
CA PRO A 197 8.17 7.19 32.15
C PRO A 197 7.74 7.00 30.68
N TYR A 198 7.24 5.82 30.31
CA TYR A 198 6.69 5.58 28.98
C TYR A 198 5.50 6.50 28.67
N HIS A 199 4.56 6.66 29.58
CA HIS A 199 3.39 7.53 29.42
C HIS A 199 3.74 9.02 29.36
N GLU A 200 4.93 9.37 29.86
CA GLU A 200 5.43 10.75 29.88
C GLU A 200 6.31 11.05 28.65
N GLY A 201 6.44 10.12 27.70
CA GLY A 201 7.19 10.33 26.47
C GLY A 201 8.71 10.34 26.61
N VAL A 202 9.24 9.79 27.71
CA VAL A 202 10.68 9.79 28.01
C VAL A 202 11.37 8.66 27.23
N PRO A 203 12.47 8.90 26.48
CA PRO A 203 13.18 7.83 25.78
C PRO A 203 13.78 6.82 26.78
N VAL A 204 13.79 5.54 26.39
CA VAL A 204 14.19 4.43 27.28
C VAL A 204 15.57 4.62 27.91
N GLU A 205 16.51 5.24 27.20
CA GLU A 205 17.87 5.54 27.64
C GLU A 205 17.92 6.48 28.87
N LYS A 206 16.91 7.29 29.08
CA LYS A 206 16.78 8.25 30.18
C LYS A 206 15.71 7.84 31.19
N ALA A 207 14.97 6.78 30.92
CA ALA A 207 13.76 6.42 31.67
C ALA A 207 14.06 6.06 33.14
N VAL A 208 15.12 5.29 33.40
CA VAL A 208 15.50 4.93 34.78
C VAL A 208 15.96 6.16 35.55
N GLN A 209 16.80 7.01 34.96
CA GLN A 209 17.22 8.27 35.60
C GLN A 209 16.00 9.14 35.92
N TYR A 210 15.10 9.31 34.97
CA TYR A 210 13.85 10.05 35.17
C TYR A 210 13.01 9.48 36.34
N THR A 211 12.87 8.16 36.42
CA THR A 211 12.17 7.49 37.54
C THR A 211 12.78 7.86 38.88
N ILE A 212 14.11 7.82 38.99
CA ILE A 212 14.83 8.18 40.24
C ILE A 212 14.66 9.69 40.55
N GLU A 213 14.73 10.55 39.55
CA GLU A 213 14.50 12.00 39.75
C GLU A 213 13.10 12.30 40.28
N ARG A 214 12.05 11.63 39.76
CA ARG A 214 10.67 11.82 40.24
C ARG A 214 10.52 11.26 41.69
N TYR A 215 11.11 10.11 41.98
CA TYR A 215 11.17 9.57 43.32
C TYR A 215 11.82 10.55 44.29
N ASN A 216 13.00 11.07 43.95
CA ASN A 216 13.72 12.04 44.80
C ASN A 216 12.95 13.37 44.96
N GLN A 217 12.20 13.81 43.98
CA GLN A 217 11.32 14.98 44.05
C GLN A 217 10.23 14.77 45.12
N LEU A 218 9.64 13.59 45.18
CA LEU A 218 8.65 13.25 46.24
C LEU A 218 9.32 13.13 47.61
N MET A 219 10.50 12.53 47.69
CA MET A 219 11.27 12.47 48.94
C MET A 219 11.59 13.84 49.50
N GLN A 220 11.95 14.80 48.64
CA GLN A 220 12.18 16.21 49.06
C GLN A 220 10.87 16.88 49.50
N ALA A 221 9.76 16.64 48.80
CA ALA A 221 8.48 17.23 49.17
C ALA A 221 7.91 16.66 50.47
N TYR A 222 8.15 15.37 50.73
CA TYR A 222 7.55 14.63 51.87
C TYR A 222 8.59 13.80 52.65
N PRO A 223 9.57 14.43 53.28
CA PRO A 223 10.74 13.75 53.88
C PRO A 223 10.41 12.84 55.06
N ARG A 224 9.20 12.96 55.64
CA ARG A 224 8.77 12.15 56.79
C ARG A 224 7.89 10.97 56.39
N LYS A 225 7.59 10.79 55.11
CA LYS A 225 6.73 9.70 54.62
C LYS A 225 7.57 8.65 53.88
N LYS A 226 7.34 7.38 54.19
CA LYS A 226 7.87 6.29 53.37
C LYS A 226 7.23 6.35 51.97
N ILE A 227 8.02 6.22 50.93
CA ILE A 227 7.55 6.13 49.57
C ILE A 227 7.71 4.69 49.08
N VAL A 228 6.67 4.13 48.51
CA VAL A 228 6.64 2.83 47.85
C VAL A 228 6.26 3.05 46.39
N ILE A 229 7.10 2.60 45.50
CA ILE A 229 6.78 2.63 44.07
C ILE A 229 5.89 1.43 43.76
N THR A 230 4.59 1.67 43.65
CA THR A 230 3.59 0.61 43.49
C THR A 230 3.41 0.18 42.02
N GLU A 231 3.86 1.00 41.08
CA GLU A 231 4.00 0.64 39.70
C GLU A 231 5.20 1.30 39.07
N VAL A 232 6.10 0.47 38.48
CA VAL A 232 7.23 0.90 37.65
C VAL A 232 7.42 -0.13 36.56
N GLY A 233 7.59 0.31 35.31
CA GLY A 233 7.71 -0.61 34.20
C GLY A 233 7.85 0.07 32.85
N TRP A 234 7.89 -0.75 31.81
CA TRP A 234 7.94 -0.35 30.41
C TRP A 234 7.17 -1.39 29.57
N PRO A 235 6.29 -1.00 28.63
CA PRO A 235 5.55 -1.99 27.83
C PRO A 235 6.44 -2.59 26.73
N SER A 236 6.20 -3.87 26.44
CA SER A 236 6.91 -4.55 25.35
C SER A 236 6.30 -4.29 23.97
N ARG A 237 5.08 -3.75 23.88
CA ARG A 237 4.38 -3.37 22.66
C ARG A 237 3.43 -2.21 22.96
N GLY A 238 3.15 -1.43 21.93
CA GLY A 238 2.27 -0.27 22.04
C GLY A 238 2.67 0.83 21.06
N PRO A 239 1.87 1.89 20.92
CA PRO A 239 2.20 3.05 20.10
C PRO A 239 3.36 3.83 20.72
N ALA A 240 4.12 4.55 19.89
CA ALA A 240 5.09 5.52 20.41
C ALA A 240 4.36 6.67 21.12
N ILE A 241 4.84 7.08 22.31
CA ILE A 241 4.36 8.26 23.03
C ILE A 241 5.53 9.23 23.15
N GLY A 242 5.46 10.39 22.49
CA GLY A 242 6.62 11.27 22.43
C GLY A 242 7.86 10.53 21.91
N ALA A 243 8.92 10.48 22.72
CA ALA A 243 10.16 9.74 22.41
C ALA A 243 10.19 8.32 23.00
N SER A 244 9.13 7.90 23.71
CA SER A 244 9.02 6.54 24.26
C SER A 244 8.60 5.55 23.16
N VAL A 245 9.35 4.46 23.02
CA VAL A 245 9.09 3.39 22.07
C VAL A 245 8.93 2.07 22.83
N ALA A 246 7.75 1.45 22.73
CA ALA A 246 7.48 0.14 23.28
C ALA A 246 8.13 -0.96 22.42
N SER A 247 8.95 -1.82 23.03
CA SER A 247 9.53 -3.02 22.42
C SER A 247 10.03 -3.98 23.49
N GLU A 248 10.16 -5.27 23.14
CA GLU A 248 10.68 -6.28 24.08
C GLU A 248 12.10 -5.94 24.56
N VAL A 249 12.94 -5.44 23.67
CA VAL A 249 14.31 -5.04 24.04
C VAL A 249 14.34 -3.81 24.92
N ASN A 250 13.43 -2.82 24.69
CA ASN A 250 13.36 -1.63 25.53
C ASN A 250 12.76 -1.95 26.90
N GLN A 251 11.77 -2.86 26.96
CA GLN A 251 11.28 -3.37 28.25
C GLN A 251 12.38 -4.09 29.03
N ALA A 252 13.13 -4.99 28.37
CA ALA A 252 14.26 -5.68 28.98
C ALA A 252 15.33 -4.71 29.47
N ARG A 253 15.65 -3.69 28.67
CA ARG A 253 16.62 -2.64 29.01
C ARG A 253 16.18 -1.88 30.23
N PHE A 254 14.96 -1.33 30.22
CA PHE A 254 14.44 -0.56 31.36
C PHE A 254 14.44 -1.38 32.65
N ILE A 255 13.88 -2.60 32.62
CA ILE A 255 13.80 -3.44 33.80
C ILE A 255 15.18 -3.80 34.33
N ARG A 256 16.12 -4.19 33.47
CA ARG A 256 17.49 -4.54 33.92
C ARG A 256 18.25 -3.33 34.46
N GLU A 257 18.18 -2.18 33.80
CA GLU A 257 18.82 -0.94 34.27
C GLU A 257 18.19 -0.47 35.57
N PHE A 258 16.86 -0.58 35.71
CA PHE A 258 16.16 -0.25 36.96
C PHE A 258 16.56 -1.18 38.12
N LEU A 259 16.56 -2.51 37.89
CA LEU A 259 16.99 -3.48 38.91
C LEU A 259 18.47 -3.30 39.30
N ALA A 260 19.34 -3.00 38.34
CA ALA A 260 20.74 -2.72 38.63
C ALA A 260 20.90 -1.43 39.46
N ARG A 261 20.13 -0.40 39.13
CA ARG A 261 20.13 0.86 39.89
C ARG A 261 19.56 0.65 41.28
N ASN A 262 18.49 -0.14 41.40
CA ASN A 262 17.87 -0.45 42.71
C ASN A 262 18.78 -1.22 43.66
N SER A 263 19.73 -2.00 43.15
CA SER A 263 20.72 -2.66 44.02
C SER A 263 21.61 -1.65 44.81
N ILE A 264 21.56 -0.36 44.45
CA ILE A 264 22.30 0.75 45.09
C ILE A 264 21.34 1.62 45.90
N GLU A 265 20.14 1.90 45.34
CA GLU A 265 19.19 2.86 45.93
C GLU A 265 18.27 2.21 47.00
N ASP A 266 18.15 0.89 47.00
CA ASP A 266 17.32 0.09 47.96
C ASP A 266 15.87 0.58 48.03
N LEU A 267 15.23 0.81 46.88
CA LEU A 267 13.85 1.29 46.76
C LEU A 267 12.86 0.14 47.01
N ASP A 268 11.76 0.46 47.68
CA ASP A 268 10.62 -0.43 47.82
C ASP A 268 9.70 -0.28 46.58
N PHE A 269 9.63 -1.32 45.74
CA PHE A 269 8.96 -1.21 44.43
C PHE A 269 8.21 -2.48 44.00
N TYR A 270 7.22 -2.28 43.13
CA TYR A 270 6.48 -3.33 42.43
C TYR A 270 6.56 -3.11 40.93
N LEU A 271 7.04 -4.12 40.21
CA LEU A 271 7.06 -4.05 38.72
C LEU A 271 5.64 -4.13 38.18
N MET A 272 5.28 -3.24 37.31
CA MET A 272 4.11 -3.31 36.44
C MET A 272 4.52 -4.04 35.17
N GLU A 273 4.03 -5.26 34.89
CA GLU A 273 3.34 -6.18 35.78
C GLU A 273 3.93 -7.60 35.61
N ALA A 274 3.45 -8.57 36.36
CA ALA A 274 3.96 -9.95 36.20
C ALA A 274 3.64 -10.54 34.84
N PHE A 275 2.40 -10.43 34.40
CA PHE A 275 1.86 -11.08 33.18
C PHE A 275 1.16 -10.09 32.27
N ASP A 276 1.28 -10.27 30.97
CA ASP A 276 0.48 -9.53 30.00
C ASP A 276 -1.02 -9.74 30.20
N GLN A 277 -1.79 -8.68 29.97
CA GLN A 277 -3.24 -8.62 30.24
C GLN A 277 -4.03 -8.30 28.96
N PRO A 278 -4.38 -9.29 28.11
CA PRO A 278 -5.05 -9.05 26.82
C PRO A 278 -6.35 -8.23 26.94
N TRP A 279 -7.13 -8.43 27.99
CA TRP A 279 -8.39 -7.72 28.23
C TRP A 279 -8.22 -6.18 28.35
N LYS A 280 -7.05 -5.71 28.77
CA LYS A 280 -6.75 -4.27 28.89
C LYS A 280 -6.67 -3.55 27.54
N VAL A 281 -6.53 -4.27 26.41
CA VAL A 281 -6.56 -3.65 25.08
C VAL A 281 -7.81 -2.81 24.85
N ALA A 282 -8.96 -3.28 25.34
CA ALA A 282 -10.24 -2.60 25.18
C ALA A 282 -10.36 -1.30 26.01
N LEU A 283 -9.63 -1.18 27.12
CA LEU A 283 -9.71 -0.06 28.06
C LEU A 283 -8.56 0.94 27.88
N GLU A 284 -7.33 0.42 27.79
CA GLU A 284 -6.08 1.20 27.82
C GLU A 284 -5.36 1.22 26.47
N GLY A 285 -5.95 0.57 25.46
CA GLY A 285 -5.31 0.39 24.15
C GLY A 285 -4.18 -0.66 24.19
N TRP A 286 -3.44 -0.75 23.11
CA TRP A 286 -2.46 -1.83 22.94
C TRP A 286 -1.35 -1.84 24.00
N ALA A 287 -0.87 -0.67 24.47
CA ALA A 287 0.17 -0.63 25.47
C ALA A 287 -0.29 -1.28 26.79
N GLY A 288 -1.55 -1.10 27.19
CA GLY A 288 -2.11 -1.62 28.45
C GLY A 288 -1.96 -3.14 28.61
N ALA A 289 -1.97 -3.88 27.50
CA ALA A 289 -1.89 -5.34 27.53
C ALA A 289 -0.47 -5.91 27.67
N TYR A 290 0.60 -5.11 27.49
CA TYR A 290 1.96 -5.63 27.25
C TYR A 290 3.01 -5.23 28.31
N TRP A 291 2.58 -4.95 29.51
CA TRP A 291 3.48 -4.56 30.62
C TRP A 291 4.15 -5.76 31.29
N GLY A 292 3.61 -6.96 31.14
CA GLY A 292 4.09 -8.18 31.80
C GLY A 292 5.54 -8.52 31.48
N MET A 293 6.27 -9.02 32.46
CA MET A 293 7.56 -9.70 32.27
C MET A 293 7.38 -11.05 31.56
N TYR A 294 6.22 -11.68 31.78
CA TYR A 294 5.73 -12.87 31.09
C TYR A 294 4.59 -12.50 30.13
N ASN A 295 4.46 -13.23 29.03
CA ASN A 295 3.30 -13.09 28.16
C ASN A 295 2.02 -13.68 28.79
N ALA A 296 0.87 -13.57 28.12
CA ALA A 296 -0.40 -14.10 28.61
C ALA A 296 -0.40 -15.64 28.78
N ASP A 297 0.48 -16.34 28.04
CA ASP A 297 0.67 -17.79 28.14
C ASP A 297 1.73 -18.19 29.19
N ARG A 298 2.17 -17.26 30.02
CA ARG A 298 3.15 -17.44 31.10
C ARG A 298 4.56 -17.79 30.64
N HIS A 299 4.88 -17.50 29.37
CA HIS A 299 6.26 -17.62 28.90
C HIS A 299 7.01 -16.30 29.15
N GLN A 300 8.22 -16.41 29.70
CA GLN A 300 9.10 -15.28 29.89
C GLN A 300 9.49 -14.65 28.53
N LYS A 301 9.28 -13.35 28.34
CA LYS A 301 9.51 -12.67 27.06
C LYS A 301 10.99 -12.50 26.74
N TYR A 302 11.82 -12.29 27.73
CA TYR A 302 13.28 -12.14 27.61
C TYR A 302 14.01 -12.60 28.89
N SER A 303 15.26 -12.96 28.75
CA SER A 303 16.11 -13.30 29.91
C SER A 303 16.53 -12.04 30.68
N LEU A 304 16.79 -12.14 31.96
CA LEU A 304 17.42 -11.10 32.77
C LEU A 304 18.96 -11.09 32.66
N GLN A 305 19.52 -12.05 31.90
CA GLN A 305 20.96 -12.18 31.62
C GLN A 305 21.20 -12.35 30.12
N GLY A 306 22.42 -12.01 29.69
CA GLY A 306 22.82 -12.16 28.28
C GLY A 306 22.26 -11.05 27.36
N ALA A 307 22.53 -11.17 26.08
CA ALA A 307 22.06 -10.23 25.07
C ALA A 307 20.61 -10.52 24.65
N VAL A 308 19.84 -9.48 24.33
CA VAL A 308 18.44 -9.56 23.92
C VAL A 308 18.28 -9.08 22.50
N PRO A 309 17.67 -9.90 21.58
CA PRO A 309 17.44 -9.46 20.21
C PRO A 309 16.25 -8.49 20.14
N PRO A 310 16.23 -7.53 19.19
CA PRO A 310 15.12 -6.61 18.99
C PRO A 310 13.79 -7.29 18.71
N ASN A 311 13.81 -8.44 18.04
CA ASN A 311 12.63 -9.28 17.80
C ASN A 311 12.95 -10.71 18.18
N THR A 312 12.35 -11.22 19.24
CA THR A 312 12.61 -12.58 19.74
C THR A 312 12.13 -13.68 18.80
N ARG A 313 11.17 -13.39 17.90
CA ARG A 313 10.64 -14.35 16.91
C ARG A 313 11.24 -14.20 15.50
N TRP A 314 12.32 -13.44 15.34
CA TRP A 314 12.90 -13.16 14.01
C TRP A 314 13.31 -14.42 13.25
N ILE A 315 13.84 -15.44 13.94
CA ILE A 315 14.28 -16.70 13.31
C ILE A 315 13.12 -17.38 12.59
N ALA A 316 11.96 -17.50 13.25
CA ALA A 316 10.78 -18.10 12.64
C ALA A 316 10.31 -17.30 11.40
N LYS A 317 10.27 -15.96 11.48
CA LYS A 317 9.89 -15.09 10.36
C LYS A 317 10.88 -15.19 9.20
N ALA A 318 12.18 -15.19 9.48
CA ALA A 318 13.23 -15.37 8.48
C ALA A 318 13.13 -16.75 7.81
N THR A 319 12.90 -17.80 8.59
CA THR A 319 12.76 -19.17 8.07
C THR A 319 11.54 -19.28 7.17
N TRP A 320 10.35 -18.86 7.61
CA TRP A 320 9.14 -18.95 6.81
C TRP A 320 9.22 -18.11 5.54
N SER A 321 9.70 -16.87 5.61
CA SER A 321 9.86 -16.03 4.41
C SER A 321 10.90 -16.58 3.43
N SER A 322 11.97 -17.24 3.92
CA SER A 322 12.93 -17.90 3.06
C SER A 322 12.35 -19.17 2.42
N LEU A 323 11.65 -20.02 3.18
CA LEU A 323 11.05 -21.25 2.67
C LEU A 323 9.97 -20.98 1.62
N LEU A 324 9.07 -20.03 1.88
CA LEU A 324 8.01 -19.64 0.93
C LEU A 324 8.58 -19.06 -0.37
N ALA A 325 9.70 -18.36 -0.29
CA ALA A 325 10.34 -17.76 -1.47
C ALA A 325 11.25 -18.76 -2.21
N PHE A 326 11.70 -19.85 -1.60
CA PHE A 326 12.77 -20.72 -2.11
C PHE A 326 12.48 -21.30 -3.51
N ILE A 327 11.32 -21.96 -3.66
CA ILE A 327 10.92 -22.55 -4.95
C ILE A 327 10.70 -21.47 -6.01
N PRO A 328 9.93 -20.39 -5.76
CA PRO A 328 9.82 -19.28 -6.70
C PRO A 328 11.17 -18.67 -7.10
N LEU A 329 12.10 -18.44 -6.18
CA LEU A 329 13.44 -17.93 -6.48
C LEU A 329 14.24 -18.87 -7.38
N MET A 330 14.18 -20.18 -7.13
CA MET A 330 14.78 -21.20 -7.99
C MET A 330 14.18 -21.12 -9.42
N LEU A 331 12.86 -20.99 -9.51
CA LEU A 331 12.16 -20.89 -10.80
C LEU A 331 12.47 -19.58 -11.51
N ILE A 332 12.56 -18.46 -10.81
CA ILE A 332 12.96 -17.15 -11.35
C ILE A 332 14.35 -17.25 -11.96
N ALA A 333 15.32 -17.79 -11.21
CA ALA A 333 16.70 -17.93 -11.68
C ALA A 333 16.81 -18.89 -12.89
N TRP A 334 16.05 -19.97 -12.90
CA TRP A 334 16.01 -20.92 -14.01
C TRP A 334 15.30 -20.35 -15.25
N ARG A 335 14.11 -19.77 -15.07
CA ARG A 335 13.24 -19.34 -16.18
C ARG A 335 13.73 -18.06 -16.85
N PHE A 336 14.27 -17.13 -16.06
CA PHE A 336 14.66 -15.79 -16.49
C PHE A 336 16.17 -15.58 -16.62
N LYS A 337 16.95 -16.67 -16.65
CA LYS A 337 18.42 -16.61 -16.84
C LYS A 337 18.88 -15.78 -18.03
N HIS A 338 18.03 -15.66 -19.06
CA HIS A 338 18.30 -14.87 -20.27
C HIS A 338 18.21 -13.34 -20.03
N TRP A 339 17.76 -12.89 -18.88
CA TRP A 339 17.82 -11.48 -18.49
C TRP A 339 19.19 -11.08 -17.90
N GLY A 340 20.13 -12.02 -17.82
CA GLY A 340 21.39 -11.82 -17.11
C GLY A 340 21.22 -11.78 -15.59
N ILE A 341 22.36 -11.70 -14.87
CA ILE A 341 22.35 -11.77 -13.40
C ILE A 341 21.62 -10.57 -12.78
N GLY A 342 21.76 -9.39 -13.35
CA GLY A 342 21.08 -8.17 -12.86
C GLY A 342 19.56 -8.27 -12.91
N GLY A 343 19.01 -8.84 -14.01
CA GLY A 343 17.57 -9.02 -14.14
C GLY A 343 17.02 -10.08 -13.19
N VAL A 344 17.74 -11.17 -12.99
CA VAL A 344 17.37 -12.21 -12.02
C VAL A 344 17.43 -11.66 -10.59
N LEU A 345 18.48 -10.92 -10.23
CA LEU A 345 18.63 -10.33 -8.90
C LEU A 345 17.55 -9.28 -8.59
N SER A 346 17.28 -8.37 -9.53
CA SER A 346 16.26 -7.34 -9.32
C SER A 346 14.87 -7.96 -9.08
N MET A 347 14.51 -8.97 -9.88
CA MET A 347 13.25 -9.71 -9.70
C MET A 347 13.22 -10.47 -8.38
N ALA A 348 14.33 -11.15 -8.02
CA ALA A 348 14.44 -11.92 -6.80
C ALA A 348 14.34 -11.04 -5.53
N VAL A 349 15.00 -9.88 -5.52
CA VAL A 349 14.95 -8.94 -4.39
C VAL A 349 13.53 -8.44 -4.16
N LEU A 350 12.85 -7.99 -5.23
CA LEU A 350 11.49 -7.49 -5.12
C LEU A 350 10.51 -8.60 -4.72
N PHE A 351 10.66 -9.80 -5.27
CA PHE A 351 9.85 -10.96 -4.88
C PHE A 351 10.04 -11.32 -3.40
N GLN A 352 11.29 -11.41 -2.95
CA GLN A 352 11.60 -11.72 -1.55
C GLN A 352 11.04 -10.64 -0.60
N ALA A 353 11.13 -9.36 -0.98
CA ALA A 353 10.56 -8.27 -0.19
C ALA A 353 9.02 -8.41 -0.04
N CYS A 354 8.32 -8.75 -1.12
CA CYS A 354 6.88 -9.03 -1.08
C CYS A 354 6.54 -10.20 -0.16
N ILE A 355 7.24 -11.34 -0.29
CA ILE A 355 7.03 -12.54 0.54
C ILE A 355 7.35 -12.23 2.00
N THR A 356 8.44 -11.51 2.27
CA THR A 356 8.81 -11.10 3.63
C THR A 356 7.72 -10.24 4.27
N THR A 357 7.20 -9.25 3.54
CA THR A 357 6.12 -8.38 4.01
C THR A 357 4.84 -9.16 4.31
N LEU A 358 4.45 -10.08 3.41
CA LEU A 358 3.29 -10.95 3.64
C LEU A 358 3.50 -11.89 4.83
N THR A 359 4.72 -12.44 4.98
CA THR A 359 5.06 -13.30 6.13
C THR A 359 4.99 -12.53 7.44
N ILE A 360 5.49 -11.30 7.47
CA ILE A 360 5.39 -10.43 8.66
C ILE A 360 3.92 -10.16 8.98
N ALA A 361 3.11 -9.76 7.98
CA ALA A 361 1.69 -9.47 8.18
C ALA A 361 0.92 -10.71 8.68
N TRP A 362 1.20 -11.89 8.12
CA TRP A 362 0.60 -13.15 8.55
C TRP A 362 0.95 -13.53 10.00
N ASN A 363 2.14 -13.19 10.48
CA ASN A 363 2.59 -13.50 11.83
C ASN A 363 2.14 -12.47 12.90
N LEU A 364 1.49 -11.37 12.50
CA LEU A 364 1.02 -10.35 13.44
C LEU A 364 0.12 -10.91 14.56
N PRO A 365 -0.85 -11.83 14.31
CA PRO A 365 -1.66 -12.41 15.39
C PRO A 365 -0.87 -13.18 16.44
N GLY A 366 0.32 -13.67 16.10
CA GLY A 366 1.24 -14.29 17.08
C GLY A 366 2.05 -13.26 17.88
N ASP A 367 2.15 -12.03 17.39
CA ASP A 367 2.90 -10.96 18.03
C ASP A 367 1.98 -10.04 18.87
N TYR A 368 0.66 -9.99 18.60
CA TYR A 368 -0.29 -9.09 19.20
C TYR A 368 -1.58 -9.81 19.62
N TYR A 369 -2.22 -9.35 20.69
CA TYR A 369 -3.53 -9.84 21.12
C TYR A 369 -4.62 -9.16 20.29
N TYR A 370 -5.31 -9.93 19.44
CA TYR A 370 -6.29 -9.45 18.48
C TYR A 370 -7.71 -9.66 18.99
N THR A 371 -8.55 -8.63 18.86
CA THR A 371 -10.00 -8.75 18.95
C THR A 371 -10.57 -9.21 17.59
N LEU A 372 -11.83 -9.62 17.54
CA LEU A 372 -12.50 -10.00 16.28
C LEU A 372 -12.44 -8.87 15.24
N ARG A 373 -12.59 -7.63 15.66
CA ARG A 373 -12.46 -6.44 14.83
C ARG A 373 -11.06 -6.33 14.21
N ASP A 374 -10.03 -6.55 15.01
CA ASP A 374 -8.64 -6.47 14.54
C ASP A 374 -8.33 -7.56 13.49
N PHE A 375 -8.94 -8.75 13.61
CA PHE A 375 -8.84 -9.78 12.56
C PHE A 375 -9.47 -9.36 11.24
N VAL A 376 -10.62 -8.69 11.25
CA VAL A 376 -11.25 -8.17 10.02
C VAL A 376 -10.35 -7.14 9.34
N VAL A 377 -9.77 -6.21 10.11
CA VAL A 377 -8.80 -5.24 9.60
C VAL A 377 -7.55 -5.92 9.06
N LEU A 378 -7.02 -6.92 9.75
CA LEU A 378 -5.85 -7.68 9.32
C LEU A 378 -6.09 -8.43 8.00
N ILE A 379 -7.25 -9.06 7.82
CA ILE A 379 -7.61 -9.73 6.56
C ILE A 379 -7.62 -8.72 5.41
N GLY A 380 -8.27 -7.56 5.60
CA GLY A 380 -8.26 -6.48 4.63
C GLY A 380 -6.84 -5.99 4.29
N LEU A 381 -5.99 -5.85 5.29
CA LEU A 381 -4.59 -5.47 5.13
C LEU A 381 -3.79 -6.52 4.33
N ILE A 382 -3.90 -7.80 4.68
CA ILE A 382 -3.19 -8.89 3.98
C ILE A 382 -3.62 -8.95 2.51
N LEU A 383 -4.92 -8.81 2.23
CA LEU A 383 -5.43 -8.74 0.86
C LEU A 383 -4.89 -7.51 0.13
N GLY A 384 -4.86 -6.35 0.76
CA GLY A 384 -4.28 -5.12 0.21
C GLY A 384 -2.80 -5.27 -0.11
N ILE A 385 -2.01 -5.84 0.80
CA ILE A 385 -0.58 -6.13 0.61
C ILE A 385 -0.39 -7.13 -0.53
N ALA A 386 -1.20 -8.19 -0.60
CA ALA A 386 -1.11 -9.20 -1.66
C ALA A 386 -1.40 -8.61 -3.05
N LEU A 387 -2.46 -7.83 -3.19
CA LEU A 387 -2.81 -7.14 -4.44
C LEU A 387 -1.73 -6.13 -4.84
N THR A 388 -1.23 -5.35 -3.89
CA THR A 388 -0.15 -4.38 -4.12
C THR A 388 1.15 -5.08 -4.53
N SER A 389 1.50 -6.20 -3.86
CA SER A 389 2.65 -7.03 -4.21
C SER A 389 2.53 -7.61 -5.63
N MET A 390 1.34 -8.05 -6.02
CA MET A 390 1.09 -8.54 -7.38
C MET A 390 1.32 -7.44 -8.43
N VAL A 391 0.80 -6.24 -8.20
CA VAL A 391 1.06 -5.08 -9.09
C VAL A 391 2.55 -4.76 -9.15
N LEU A 392 3.26 -4.74 -8.01
CA LEU A 392 4.70 -4.52 -7.98
C LEU A 392 5.47 -5.58 -8.77
N MET A 393 5.07 -6.84 -8.67
CA MET A 393 5.72 -7.94 -9.41
C MET A 393 5.55 -7.82 -10.93
N ILE A 394 4.42 -7.30 -11.40
CA ILE A 394 4.20 -7.00 -12.82
C ILE A 394 5.20 -5.94 -13.29
N TYR A 395 5.30 -4.82 -12.57
CA TYR A 395 6.28 -3.76 -12.87
C TYR A 395 7.73 -4.26 -12.75
N ALA A 396 8.02 -5.09 -11.75
CA ALA A 396 9.34 -5.68 -11.56
C ALA A 396 9.76 -6.58 -12.73
N ALA A 397 8.84 -7.36 -13.28
CA ALA A 397 9.10 -8.23 -14.43
C ALA A 397 9.38 -7.42 -15.69
N GLU A 398 8.57 -6.39 -15.98
CA GLU A 398 8.80 -5.48 -17.12
C GLU A 398 10.12 -4.72 -16.95
N PHE A 399 10.38 -4.14 -15.79
CA PHE A 399 11.63 -3.46 -15.45
C PHE A 399 12.84 -4.38 -15.66
N SER A 400 12.81 -5.57 -15.07
CA SER A 400 13.94 -6.49 -15.10
C SER A 400 14.24 -6.97 -16.51
N GLU A 401 13.21 -7.25 -17.32
CA GLU A 401 13.41 -7.66 -18.71
C GLU A 401 13.95 -6.52 -19.57
N VAL A 402 13.31 -5.36 -19.54
CA VAL A 402 13.70 -4.22 -20.39
C VAL A 402 15.08 -3.69 -19.98
N MET A 403 15.37 -3.68 -18.68
CA MET A 403 16.62 -3.13 -18.17
C MET A 403 17.83 -4.01 -18.45
N PHE A 404 17.68 -5.33 -18.35
CA PHE A 404 18.82 -6.25 -18.30
C PHE A 404 18.89 -7.25 -19.46
N LYS A 405 17.83 -7.42 -20.25
CA LYS A 405 17.86 -8.33 -21.38
C LYS A 405 18.77 -7.79 -22.49
N PRO A 406 19.74 -8.57 -22.96
CA PRO A 406 20.74 -8.09 -23.92
C PRO A 406 20.19 -7.90 -25.35
N ALA A 407 19.22 -8.69 -25.76
CA ALA A 407 18.63 -8.64 -27.10
C ALA A 407 17.19 -9.16 -27.12
N TRP A 408 16.37 -8.59 -27.97
CA TRP A 408 15.01 -9.04 -28.26
C TRP A 408 15.01 -10.09 -29.36
N ARG A 409 14.25 -11.16 -29.23
CA ARG A 409 14.13 -12.21 -30.23
C ARG A 409 13.21 -11.81 -31.37
N ARG A 410 12.14 -11.06 -31.06
CA ARG A 410 11.18 -10.56 -32.04
C ARG A 410 11.47 -9.10 -32.31
N LEU A 411 12.54 -8.82 -33.05
CA LEU A 411 12.89 -7.48 -33.50
C LEU A 411 12.75 -7.48 -35.04
N PHE A 412 11.64 -6.97 -35.55
CA PHE A 412 11.40 -6.80 -36.97
C PHE A 412 11.86 -5.41 -37.41
N LYS A 413 12.37 -5.34 -38.63
CA LYS A 413 12.83 -4.11 -39.25
C LYS A 413 11.95 -3.81 -40.48
N ARG A 414 12.12 -2.65 -41.08
CA ARG A 414 11.55 -2.28 -42.35
C ARG A 414 11.78 -3.42 -43.34
N ALA A 415 10.75 -3.79 -44.08
CA ALA A 415 10.90 -4.74 -45.18
C ALA A 415 11.65 -4.08 -46.33
N GLN A 416 12.24 -4.88 -47.20
CA GLN A 416 12.74 -4.39 -48.50
C GLN A 416 11.53 -4.11 -49.40
N ALA A 417 11.56 -2.96 -50.08
CA ALA A 417 10.54 -2.62 -51.08
C ALA A 417 10.44 -3.73 -52.13
N VAL A 418 9.23 -4.11 -52.49
CA VAL A 418 8.97 -5.07 -53.54
C VAL A 418 8.70 -4.31 -54.84
N PRO A 419 8.93 -4.96 -56.03
CA PRO A 419 8.54 -4.35 -57.31
C PRO A 419 7.03 -4.03 -57.34
N ALA A 420 6.64 -3.00 -58.08
CA ALA A 420 5.26 -2.53 -58.16
C ALA A 420 4.24 -3.60 -58.56
N ASP A 421 4.64 -4.55 -59.43
CA ASP A 421 3.81 -5.67 -59.87
C ASP A 421 3.57 -6.74 -58.81
N GLN A 422 4.29 -6.68 -57.67
CA GLN A 422 4.16 -7.57 -56.53
C GLN A 422 3.59 -6.85 -55.31
N GLU A 423 3.26 -5.56 -55.40
CA GLU A 423 2.61 -4.81 -54.36
C GLU A 423 1.19 -5.35 -54.07
N LEU A 424 0.87 -5.59 -52.79
CA LEU A 424 -0.48 -5.95 -52.38
C LEU A 424 -1.37 -4.71 -52.40
N PHE A 425 -2.58 -4.80 -52.88
CA PHE A 425 -3.53 -3.69 -52.83
C PHE A 425 -3.93 -3.35 -51.40
N VAL A 426 -3.81 -2.09 -50.98
CA VAL A 426 -4.08 -1.58 -49.64
C VAL A 426 -5.27 -0.63 -49.63
N SER A 427 -6.28 -0.83 -48.77
CA SER A 427 -7.33 0.14 -48.54
C SER A 427 -7.07 0.89 -47.19
N ILE A 428 -6.86 2.20 -47.28
CA ILE A 428 -6.59 3.03 -46.09
C ILE A 428 -7.90 3.64 -45.60
N HIS A 429 -8.27 3.35 -44.36
CA HIS A 429 -9.49 3.85 -43.72
C HIS A 429 -9.17 5.00 -42.78
N LEU A 430 -9.77 6.18 -43.01
CA LEU A 430 -9.66 7.38 -42.22
C LEU A 430 -11.05 7.74 -41.69
N ALA A 431 -11.30 7.49 -40.40
CA ALA A 431 -12.52 7.87 -39.74
C ALA A 431 -12.33 9.24 -39.05
N CYS A 432 -13.25 10.16 -39.28
CA CYS A 432 -13.26 11.47 -38.63
C CYS A 432 -14.64 11.79 -38.04
N TYR A 433 -14.65 12.61 -37.00
CA TYR A 433 -15.85 13.08 -36.32
C TYR A 433 -15.64 14.46 -35.72
N ASN A 434 -16.32 15.45 -36.26
CA ASN A 434 -16.31 16.82 -35.73
C ASN A 434 -14.92 17.48 -35.64
N GLU A 435 -13.99 17.05 -36.50
CA GLU A 435 -12.61 17.51 -36.52
C GLU A 435 -12.45 18.83 -37.32
N PRO A 436 -11.42 19.67 -37.05
CA PRO A 436 -11.10 20.82 -37.90
C PRO A 436 -10.73 20.36 -39.32
N PRO A 437 -11.32 20.96 -40.37
CA PRO A 437 -11.06 20.51 -41.74
C PRO A 437 -9.58 20.56 -42.13
N GLU A 438 -8.85 21.57 -41.71
CA GLU A 438 -7.43 21.79 -42.07
C GLU A 438 -6.56 20.63 -41.51
N MET A 439 -6.94 20.10 -40.39
CA MET A 439 -6.24 18.98 -39.76
C MET A 439 -6.44 17.70 -40.57
N VAL A 440 -7.66 17.40 -40.98
CA VAL A 440 -8.00 16.22 -41.76
C VAL A 440 -7.40 16.33 -43.17
N ILE A 441 -7.41 17.51 -43.80
CA ILE A 441 -6.80 17.79 -45.08
C ILE A 441 -5.29 17.53 -45.04
N ALA A 442 -4.60 17.95 -44.00
CA ALA A 442 -3.16 17.66 -43.82
C ALA A 442 -2.87 16.16 -43.77
N THR A 443 -3.76 15.36 -43.16
CA THR A 443 -3.68 13.91 -43.14
C THR A 443 -3.88 13.32 -44.54
N ILE A 444 -4.91 13.77 -45.26
CA ILE A 444 -5.23 13.34 -46.64
C ILE A 444 -4.06 13.67 -47.57
N ASP A 445 -3.49 14.87 -47.47
CA ASP A 445 -2.31 15.28 -48.26
C ASP A 445 -1.10 14.39 -48.03
N SER A 446 -0.86 13.99 -46.76
CA SER A 446 0.25 13.07 -46.47
C SER A 446 0.02 11.69 -47.11
N LEU A 447 -1.21 11.23 -47.14
CA LEU A 447 -1.56 9.94 -47.78
C LEU A 447 -1.44 10.01 -49.33
N ARG A 448 -1.65 11.17 -49.92
CA ARG A 448 -1.44 11.41 -51.38
C ARG A 448 0.03 11.25 -51.80
N HIS A 449 0.96 11.48 -50.87
CA HIS A 449 2.40 11.46 -51.15
C HIS A 449 3.08 10.13 -50.76
N LEU A 450 2.29 9.04 -50.62
CA LEU A 450 2.85 7.71 -50.32
C LEU A 450 3.65 7.18 -51.51
N ASN A 451 4.82 6.61 -51.25
CA ASN A 451 5.65 5.86 -52.20
C ASN A 451 5.09 4.44 -52.42
N TYR A 452 3.86 4.35 -52.93
CA TYR A 452 3.16 3.09 -53.15
C TYR A 452 2.13 3.26 -54.27
N THR A 453 1.95 2.26 -55.11
CA THR A 453 1.13 2.40 -56.33
C THR A 453 -0.27 1.80 -56.20
N HIS A 454 -0.44 0.68 -55.46
CA HIS A 454 -1.68 -0.05 -55.40
C HIS A 454 -2.43 0.20 -54.06
N TYR A 455 -3.05 1.40 -53.95
CA TYR A 455 -3.84 1.74 -52.75
C TYR A 455 -5.04 2.62 -53.08
N GLU A 456 -6.00 2.59 -52.14
CA GLU A 456 -7.12 3.56 -52.07
C GLU A 456 -7.19 4.20 -50.69
N VAL A 457 -7.84 5.33 -50.58
CA VAL A 457 -8.12 6.03 -49.33
C VAL A 457 -9.63 6.24 -49.17
N ILE A 458 -10.23 5.71 -48.11
CA ILE A 458 -11.63 5.86 -47.80
C ILE A 458 -11.76 6.75 -46.55
N VAL A 459 -12.23 7.98 -46.76
CA VAL A 459 -12.48 8.95 -45.70
C VAL A 459 -13.96 8.88 -45.30
N VAL A 460 -14.23 8.59 -44.03
CA VAL A 460 -15.60 8.49 -43.50
C VAL A 460 -15.77 9.52 -42.37
N ASP A 461 -16.55 10.56 -42.68
CA ASP A 461 -17.00 11.52 -41.69
C ASP A 461 -18.30 11.01 -41.06
N ASN A 462 -18.23 10.72 -39.74
CA ASN A 462 -19.26 10.03 -38.99
C ASN A 462 -19.92 10.94 -37.95
N ASN A 463 -21.23 11.19 -38.12
CA ASN A 463 -22.05 11.94 -37.16
C ASN A 463 -21.69 13.43 -36.98
N THR A 464 -20.92 14.04 -37.84
CA THR A 464 -20.61 15.49 -37.80
C THR A 464 -21.85 16.26 -38.29
N LYS A 465 -22.44 17.07 -37.39
CA LYS A 465 -23.60 17.89 -37.68
C LYS A 465 -23.27 19.26 -38.27
N ASP A 466 -22.07 19.75 -37.98
CA ASP A 466 -21.59 21.08 -38.37
C ASP A 466 -21.09 21.02 -39.84
N GLU A 467 -21.86 21.64 -40.72
CA GLU A 467 -21.53 21.73 -42.16
C GLU A 467 -20.19 22.43 -42.43
N ALA A 468 -19.82 23.36 -41.55
CA ALA A 468 -18.54 24.07 -41.68
C ALA A 468 -17.32 23.15 -41.48
N LYS A 469 -17.53 21.94 -40.96
CA LYS A 469 -16.47 20.95 -40.73
C LYS A 469 -16.40 19.88 -41.80
N TRP A 470 -17.54 19.35 -42.27
CA TRP A 470 -17.49 18.25 -43.24
C TRP A 470 -17.57 18.70 -44.71
N LYS A 471 -18.29 19.80 -45.05
CA LYS A 471 -18.37 20.30 -46.41
C LYS A 471 -17.04 20.72 -47.04
N PRO A 472 -16.14 21.39 -46.30
CA PRO A 472 -14.78 21.67 -46.84
C PRO A 472 -14.01 20.37 -47.17
N LEU A 473 -14.20 19.29 -46.40
CA LEU A 473 -13.59 17.98 -46.68
C LEU A 473 -14.16 17.38 -47.97
N GLU A 474 -15.49 17.39 -48.15
CA GLU A 474 -16.15 16.91 -49.35
C GLU A 474 -15.65 17.67 -50.59
N THR A 475 -15.59 19.02 -50.50
CA THR A 475 -15.08 19.88 -51.60
C THR A 475 -13.62 19.56 -51.90
N TYR A 476 -12.79 19.36 -50.86
CA TYR A 476 -11.39 19.05 -51.07
C TYR A 476 -11.20 17.65 -51.70
N MET A 477 -11.93 16.66 -51.23
CA MET A 477 -11.89 15.28 -51.74
C MET A 477 -12.31 15.20 -53.18
N ALA A 478 -13.23 16.08 -53.68
CA ALA A 478 -13.56 16.16 -55.11
C ALA A 478 -12.39 16.59 -56.00
N THR A 479 -11.33 17.12 -55.45
CA THR A 479 -10.06 17.48 -56.17
C THR A 479 -8.99 16.40 -56.12
N MET A 480 -9.25 15.30 -55.40
CA MET A 480 -8.29 14.19 -55.24
C MET A 480 -8.37 13.21 -56.41
N PRO A 481 -7.33 12.37 -56.63
CA PRO A 481 -7.35 11.27 -57.60
C PRO A 481 -8.49 10.28 -57.33
N ASP A 482 -8.86 9.51 -58.34
CA ASP A 482 -10.00 8.56 -58.33
C ASP A 482 -9.91 7.48 -57.24
N ASN A 483 -8.72 7.21 -56.68
CA ASN A 483 -8.51 6.28 -55.59
C ASN A 483 -8.76 6.90 -54.22
N PHE A 484 -9.28 8.13 -54.14
CA PHE A 484 -9.68 8.79 -52.87
C PHE A 484 -11.20 8.92 -52.83
N HIS A 485 -11.83 8.36 -51.81
CA HIS A 485 -13.30 8.33 -51.64
C HIS A 485 -13.69 9.03 -50.36
N PHE A 486 -14.80 9.80 -50.41
CA PHE A 486 -15.37 10.47 -49.22
C PHE A 486 -16.81 10.07 -48.99
N TYR A 487 -17.13 9.78 -47.74
CA TYR A 487 -18.49 9.45 -47.30
C TYR A 487 -18.84 10.25 -46.04
N HIS A 488 -19.92 11.03 -46.13
CA HIS A 488 -20.51 11.70 -44.96
C HIS A 488 -21.69 10.88 -44.45
N LEU A 489 -21.64 10.47 -43.15
CA LEU A 489 -22.66 9.69 -42.49
C LEU A 489 -23.32 10.56 -41.38
N PRO A 490 -24.45 11.22 -41.65
CA PRO A 490 -25.05 12.18 -40.72
C PRO A 490 -25.59 11.54 -39.44
N SER A 491 -25.91 10.26 -39.48
CA SER A 491 -26.32 9.46 -38.32
C SER A 491 -25.94 8.00 -38.53
N TRP A 492 -24.90 7.52 -37.83
CA TRP A 492 -24.39 6.16 -37.94
C TRP A 492 -24.01 5.61 -36.58
N PRO A 493 -24.38 4.37 -36.22
CA PRO A 493 -24.07 3.74 -34.94
C PRO A 493 -22.61 3.32 -34.85
N GLY A 494 -22.17 2.88 -33.64
CA GLY A 494 -20.89 2.21 -33.43
C GLY A 494 -19.66 3.10 -33.35
N PHE A 495 -19.82 4.43 -33.30
CA PHE A 495 -18.70 5.40 -33.20
C PHE A 495 -17.63 5.14 -34.26
N LYS A 496 -16.33 5.15 -33.88
CA LYS A 496 -15.22 4.89 -34.79
C LYS A 496 -15.29 3.47 -35.38
N ALA A 497 -15.63 2.47 -34.58
CA ALA A 497 -15.79 1.09 -35.04
C ALA A 497 -16.85 0.98 -36.16
N GLY A 498 -17.99 1.65 -36.00
CA GLY A 498 -19.05 1.69 -37.02
C GLY A 498 -18.61 2.38 -38.32
N ALA A 499 -17.87 3.49 -38.24
CA ALA A 499 -17.28 4.15 -39.39
C ALA A 499 -16.26 3.27 -40.13
N LEU A 500 -15.39 2.57 -39.36
CA LEU A 500 -14.41 1.63 -39.94
C LEU A 500 -15.06 0.40 -40.57
N ASN A 501 -16.17 -0.11 -39.97
CA ASN A 501 -16.95 -1.21 -40.59
C ASN A 501 -17.62 -0.75 -41.88
N PHE A 502 -18.18 0.48 -41.92
CA PHE A 502 -18.69 1.06 -43.16
C PHE A 502 -17.60 1.17 -44.23
N ALA A 503 -16.39 1.66 -43.88
CA ALA A 503 -15.25 1.72 -44.79
C ALA A 503 -14.86 0.31 -45.28
N LEU A 504 -14.89 -0.70 -44.43
CA LEU A 504 -14.60 -2.09 -44.79
C LEU A 504 -15.59 -2.65 -45.84
N ASP A 505 -16.86 -2.29 -45.76
CA ASP A 505 -17.87 -2.65 -46.77
C ASP A 505 -17.68 -1.95 -48.11
N LYS A 506 -17.04 -0.77 -48.13
CA LYS A 506 -16.71 0.00 -49.32
C LYS A 506 -15.33 -0.31 -49.89
N THR A 507 -14.53 -1.10 -49.19
CA THR A 507 -13.17 -1.49 -49.58
C THR A 507 -13.12 -2.20 -50.94
N HIS A 508 -12.19 -1.79 -51.80
CA HIS A 508 -11.99 -2.39 -53.13
C HIS A 508 -11.83 -3.90 -53.05
N PRO A 509 -12.44 -4.68 -53.96
CA PRO A 509 -12.42 -6.14 -53.89
C PRO A 509 -11.00 -6.76 -53.85
N ASP A 510 -10.06 -6.17 -54.53
CA ASP A 510 -8.68 -6.65 -54.62
C ASP A 510 -7.81 -6.30 -53.40
N ALA A 511 -8.29 -5.44 -52.53
CA ALA A 511 -7.55 -5.05 -51.31
C ALA A 511 -7.27 -6.30 -50.43
N LYS A 512 -6.00 -6.51 -50.14
CA LYS A 512 -5.52 -7.57 -49.24
C LYS A 512 -5.21 -7.08 -47.83
N VAL A 513 -4.91 -5.80 -47.70
CA VAL A 513 -4.52 -5.14 -46.47
C VAL A 513 -5.41 -3.92 -46.23
N VAL A 514 -5.84 -3.71 -44.99
CA VAL A 514 -6.53 -2.52 -44.55
C VAL A 514 -5.59 -1.73 -43.64
N GLY A 515 -5.35 -0.46 -43.97
CA GLY A 515 -4.62 0.48 -43.12
C GLY A 515 -5.58 1.36 -42.34
N VAL A 516 -5.28 1.66 -41.08
CA VAL A 516 -6.06 2.59 -40.23
C VAL A 516 -5.23 3.79 -39.85
N VAL A 517 -5.73 4.99 -40.14
CA VAL A 517 -5.07 6.25 -39.81
C VAL A 517 -6.08 7.18 -39.13
N ASP A 518 -5.68 7.79 -38.01
CA ASP A 518 -6.49 8.82 -37.33
C ASP A 518 -6.43 10.16 -38.07
N ALA A 519 -7.46 10.97 -37.92
CA ALA A 519 -7.70 12.20 -38.64
C ALA A 519 -6.65 13.32 -38.44
N ASP A 520 -5.77 13.18 -37.43
CA ASP A 520 -4.73 14.15 -37.07
C ASP A 520 -3.29 13.70 -37.41
N TYR A 521 -3.14 12.56 -38.09
CA TYR A 521 -1.83 11.97 -38.39
C TYR A 521 -1.27 12.44 -39.73
N VAL A 522 -0.01 12.86 -39.72
CA VAL A 522 0.78 13.08 -40.93
C VAL A 522 1.70 11.88 -41.10
N VAL A 523 1.54 11.17 -42.23
CA VAL A 523 2.18 9.89 -42.50
C VAL A 523 3.43 10.11 -43.35
N THR A 524 4.50 9.32 -43.16
CA THR A 524 5.70 9.36 -44.01
C THR A 524 5.47 8.62 -45.34
N PRO A 525 6.11 9.03 -46.43
CA PRO A 525 5.91 8.41 -47.73
C PRO A 525 6.17 6.89 -47.76
N ASP A 526 7.09 6.39 -46.95
CA ASP A 526 7.54 4.99 -46.97
C ASP A 526 6.70 4.05 -46.06
N TRP A 527 5.62 4.52 -45.48
CA TRP A 527 4.80 3.72 -44.55
C TRP A 527 4.32 2.38 -45.13
N LEU A 528 3.76 2.40 -46.34
CA LEU A 528 3.25 1.18 -46.99
C LEU A 528 4.37 0.33 -47.57
N SER A 529 5.32 0.94 -48.28
CA SER A 529 6.43 0.23 -48.93
C SER A 529 7.29 -0.58 -47.94
N ASP A 530 7.44 -0.05 -46.70
CA ASP A 530 8.27 -0.66 -45.66
C ASP A 530 7.52 -1.69 -44.81
N LEU A 531 6.19 -1.59 -44.72
CA LEU A 531 5.42 -2.45 -43.81
C LEU A 531 4.56 -3.51 -44.49
N VAL A 532 4.00 -3.23 -45.70
CA VAL A 532 3.10 -4.15 -46.40
C VAL A 532 3.78 -5.47 -46.80
N PRO A 533 5.07 -5.52 -47.18
CA PRO A 533 5.70 -6.79 -47.54
C PRO A 533 5.73 -7.84 -46.43
N HIS A 534 5.58 -7.46 -45.18
CA HIS A 534 5.43 -8.43 -44.05
C HIS A 534 4.20 -9.32 -44.20
N PHE A 535 3.18 -8.90 -44.95
CA PHE A 535 1.95 -9.70 -45.19
C PHE A 535 2.12 -10.79 -46.25
N GLN A 536 3.29 -10.94 -46.88
CA GLN A 536 3.62 -12.11 -47.70
C GLN A 536 3.56 -13.38 -46.85
N GLU A 537 3.84 -13.30 -45.56
CA GLU A 537 3.65 -14.40 -44.61
C GLU A 537 2.17 -14.49 -44.19
N SER A 538 1.52 -15.63 -44.51
CA SER A 538 0.06 -15.80 -44.29
C SER A 538 -0.39 -15.73 -42.84
N GLN A 539 0.48 -16.08 -41.89
CA GLN A 539 0.18 -16.00 -40.46
C GLN A 539 0.16 -14.57 -39.90
N VAL A 540 0.72 -13.60 -40.59
CA VAL A 540 0.77 -12.19 -40.15
C VAL A 540 -0.59 -11.53 -40.38
N ALA A 541 -1.29 -11.21 -39.33
CA ALA A 541 -2.57 -10.53 -39.37
C ALA A 541 -2.46 -9.02 -39.16
N VAL A 542 -1.48 -8.59 -38.38
CA VAL A 542 -1.28 -7.16 -38.08
C VAL A 542 0.20 -6.79 -38.17
N VAL A 543 0.46 -5.66 -38.78
CA VAL A 543 1.76 -4.96 -38.70
C VAL A 543 1.50 -3.54 -38.21
N GLN A 544 2.08 -3.17 -37.08
CA GLN A 544 1.89 -1.83 -36.52
C GLN A 544 3.21 -1.15 -36.18
N ALA A 545 3.19 0.18 -36.26
CA ALA A 545 4.28 1.06 -35.85
C ALA A 545 3.90 1.90 -34.62
N PRO A 546 4.89 2.45 -33.89
CA PRO A 546 4.61 3.34 -32.76
C PRO A 546 3.83 4.57 -33.20
N GLN A 547 2.90 4.97 -32.38
CA GLN A 547 2.28 6.27 -32.49
C GLN A 547 3.24 7.32 -31.93
N ALA A 548 3.42 8.42 -32.62
CA ALA A 548 4.28 9.53 -32.23
C ALA A 548 3.55 10.87 -32.38
N HIS A 549 4.10 11.92 -31.83
CA HIS A 549 3.51 13.24 -31.90
C HIS A 549 4.36 14.21 -32.75
N ARG A 550 3.70 15.24 -33.28
CA ARG A 550 4.29 16.42 -33.94
C ARG A 550 3.98 17.69 -33.13
N GLU A 551 4.72 18.73 -33.32
CA GLU A 551 4.50 20.06 -32.74
C GLU A 551 4.52 20.09 -31.17
N TRP A 552 5.24 19.14 -30.54
CA TRP A 552 5.26 18.99 -29.10
C TRP A 552 6.46 19.71 -28.42
N GLU A 553 7.50 20.09 -29.15
CA GLU A 553 8.78 20.54 -28.63
C GLU A 553 8.68 21.89 -27.90
N ASN A 554 7.83 22.77 -28.42
CA ASN A 554 7.78 24.18 -28.01
C ASN A 554 6.95 24.47 -26.75
N HIS A 555 6.19 23.47 -26.26
CA HIS A 555 5.35 23.66 -25.09
C HIS A 555 5.55 22.53 -24.08
N PHE A 556 5.85 22.87 -22.83
CA PHE A 556 6.21 21.87 -21.83
C PHE A 556 5.11 20.82 -21.60
N PHE A 557 3.81 21.23 -21.60
CA PHE A 557 2.71 20.27 -21.50
C PHE A 557 2.71 19.24 -22.63
N HIS A 558 2.90 19.70 -23.86
CA HIS A 558 2.96 18.78 -25.01
C HIS A 558 4.19 17.87 -24.97
N ARG A 559 5.34 18.37 -24.46
CA ARG A 559 6.52 17.53 -24.18
C ARG A 559 6.20 16.44 -23.14
N MET A 560 5.50 16.80 -22.05
CA MET A 560 5.06 15.85 -21.04
C MET A 560 4.18 14.75 -21.64
N CYS A 561 3.18 15.12 -22.45
CA CYS A 561 2.29 14.18 -23.13
C CYS A 561 3.07 13.26 -24.08
N ASN A 562 3.98 13.80 -24.87
CA ASN A 562 4.79 13.03 -25.82
C ASN A 562 5.64 11.99 -25.10
N TRP A 563 6.41 12.39 -24.09
CA TRP A 563 7.30 11.46 -23.40
C TRP A 563 6.56 10.43 -22.54
N GLU A 564 5.43 10.79 -21.95
CA GLU A 564 4.57 9.81 -21.26
C GLU A 564 4.05 8.74 -22.23
N PHE A 565 3.67 9.15 -23.42
CA PHE A 565 3.14 8.28 -24.48
C PHE A 565 4.22 7.39 -25.11
N GLU A 566 5.40 7.95 -25.39
CA GLU A 566 6.55 7.23 -25.94
C GLU A 566 6.97 6.05 -25.04
N GLY A 567 6.89 6.20 -23.71
CA GLY A 567 7.21 5.13 -22.77
C GLY A 567 6.38 3.87 -22.98
N PHE A 568 5.09 4.01 -23.33
CA PHE A 568 4.25 2.87 -23.64
C PHE A 568 4.72 2.11 -24.88
N PHE A 569 5.13 2.80 -25.92
CA PHE A 569 5.59 2.20 -27.18
C PHE A 569 7.01 1.65 -27.09
N ARG A 570 7.94 2.44 -26.61
CA ARG A 570 9.37 2.08 -26.60
C ARG A 570 9.73 1.08 -25.50
N ILE A 571 8.96 1.00 -24.43
CA ILE A 571 9.20 0.09 -23.30
C ILE A 571 8.16 -1.03 -23.29
N GLY A 572 6.89 -0.70 -23.09
CA GLY A 572 5.83 -1.68 -22.88
C GLY A 572 5.54 -2.58 -24.08
N MET A 573 5.65 -2.05 -25.31
CA MET A 573 5.41 -2.84 -26.52
C MET A 573 6.47 -3.89 -26.78
N HIS A 574 7.75 -3.59 -26.59
CA HIS A 574 8.83 -4.58 -26.74
C HIS A 574 8.65 -5.76 -25.78
N HIS A 575 8.29 -5.49 -24.52
CA HIS A 575 8.04 -6.51 -23.52
C HIS A 575 6.90 -7.46 -23.92
N ARG A 576 5.82 -6.93 -24.50
CA ARG A 576 4.66 -7.70 -24.98
C ARG A 576 4.93 -8.39 -26.32
N HIS A 577 5.54 -7.68 -27.25
CA HIS A 577 5.84 -8.18 -28.59
C HIS A 577 6.74 -9.41 -28.55
N GLU A 578 7.68 -9.50 -27.64
CA GLU A 578 8.57 -10.64 -27.45
C GLU A 578 7.80 -11.98 -27.31
N ARG A 579 6.51 -11.94 -26.96
CA ARG A 579 5.66 -13.11 -26.71
C ARG A 579 4.45 -13.20 -27.65
N ASN A 580 4.47 -12.41 -28.72
CA ASN A 580 3.28 -12.23 -29.59
C ASN A 580 2.02 -11.93 -28.78
N ALA A 581 2.13 -10.96 -27.86
CA ALA A 581 1.04 -10.50 -26.99
C ALA A 581 0.84 -8.99 -27.13
N LEU A 582 0.99 -8.49 -28.35
CA LEU A 582 0.93 -7.09 -28.70
C LEU A 582 -0.48 -6.54 -28.41
N ILE A 583 -0.56 -5.34 -27.88
CA ILE A 583 -1.80 -4.57 -27.79
C ILE A 583 -1.91 -3.78 -29.09
N GLN A 584 -2.91 -4.11 -29.91
CA GLN A 584 -3.17 -3.40 -31.15
C GLN A 584 -3.68 -1.98 -30.87
N HIS A 585 -3.34 -1.04 -31.76
CA HIS A 585 -3.72 0.38 -31.70
C HIS A 585 -4.59 0.77 -32.87
N GLY A 586 -5.35 1.83 -32.68
CA GLY A 586 -6.32 2.35 -33.62
C GLY A 586 -5.76 3.23 -34.74
N THR A 587 -4.44 3.40 -34.86
CA THR A 587 -3.79 4.15 -35.95
C THR A 587 -2.38 3.66 -36.20
N MET A 588 -1.80 3.97 -37.36
CA MET A 588 -0.50 3.46 -37.86
C MET A 588 -0.44 1.94 -37.82
N THR A 589 -1.57 1.30 -38.13
CA THR A 589 -1.76 -0.14 -38.10
C THR A 589 -2.24 -0.63 -39.45
N LEU A 590 -1.63 -1.69 -39.93
CA LEU A 590 -2.02 -2.43 -41.14
C LEU A 590 -2.58 -3.79 -40.70
N ILE A 591 -3.70 -4.22 -41.28
CA ILE A 591 -4.44 -5.42 -40.91
C ILE A 591 -4.73 -6.25 -42.16
N ARG A 592 -4.50 -7.56 -42.11
CA ARG A 592 -4.92 -8.47 -43.16
C ARG A 592 -6.44 -8.47 -43.29
N ARG A 593 -6.98 -8.06 -44.48
CA ARG A 593 -8.42 -7.94 -44.72
C ARG A 593 -9.17 -9.25 -44.49
N GLU A 594 -8.67 -10.38 -44.96
CA GLU A 594 -9.29 -11.69 -44.79
C GLU A 594 -9.46 -12.03 -43.29
N SER A 595 -8.42 -11.77 -42.45
CA SER A 595 -8.50 -12.01 -41.02
C SER A 595 -9.52 -11.09 -40.35
N LEU A 596 -9.59 -9.83 -40.75
CA LEU A 596 -10.55 -8.85 -40.24
C LEU A 596 -12.00 -9.25 -40.60
N GLN A 597 -12.25 -9.63 -41.85
CA GLN A 597 -13.58 -10.05 -42.31
C GLN A 597 -14.03 -11.36 -41.65
N THR A 598 -13.14 -12.34 -41.54
CA THR A 598 -13.44 -13.63 -40.86
C THR A 598 -13.86 -13.42 -39.39
N LEU A 599 -13.33 -12.39 -38.73
CA LEU A 599 -13.71 -12.05 -37.35
C LEU A 599 -14.93 -11.12 -37.26
N GLY A 600 -15.54 -10.72 -38.40
CA GLY A 600 -16.72 -9.85 -38.41
C GLY A 600 -16.43 -8.37 -38.20
N GLY A 601 -15.25 -7.90 -38.57
CA GLY A 601 -14.85 -6.50 -38.48
C GLY A 601 -14.53 -6.04 -37.06
N TRP A 602 -14.66 -4.72 -36.83
CA TRP A 602 -14.46 -4.08 -35.53
C TRP A 602 -15.68 -4.21 -34.61
N SER A 603 -15.47 -4.45 -33.32
CA SER A 603 -16.53 -4.59 -32.34
C SER A 603 -17.11 -3.23 -31.92
N GLU A 604 -18.36 -2.98 -32.29
CA GLU A 604 -19.07 -1.70 -32.01
C GLU A 604 -19.54 -1.56 -30.56
N TRP A 605 -19.56 -2.64 -29.78
CA TRP A 605 -19.91 -2.63 -28.36
C TRP A 605 -18.79 -2.12 -27.44
N CYS A 606 -17.57 -2.04 -27.96
CA CYS A 606 -16.36 -1.68 -27.22
C CYS A 606 -15.82 -0.32 -27.65
N ILE A 607 -15.39 0.50 -26.68
CA ILE A 607 -14.77 1.81 -26.99
C ILE A 607 -13.31 1.68 -27.49
N CYS A 608 -12.63 0.58 -27.16
CA CYS A 608 -11.28 0.26 -27.63
C CYS A 608 -11.33 -0.93 -28.60
N GLU A 609 -11.96 -0.69 -29.74
CA GLU A 609 -12.23 -1.65 -30.81
C GLU A 609 -10.96 -2.29 -31.39
N ASP A 610 -9.87 -1.50 -31.40
CA ASP A 610 -8.54 -1.89 -31.86
C ASP A 610 -7.91 -2.97 -30.95
N THR A 611 -7.84 -2.69 -29.67
CA THR A 611 -7.28 -3.62 -28.68
C THR A 611 -8.11 -4.92 -28.60
N GLU A 612 -9.41 -4.81 -28.70
CA GLU A 612 -10.33 -5.95 -28.72
C GLU A 612 -10.12 -6.83 -29.96
N LEU A 613 -9.96 -6.20 -31.13
CA LEU A 613 -9.66 -6.92 -32.36
C LEU A 613 -8.31 -7.65 -32.26
N GLY A 614 -7.28 -6.99 -31.72
CA GLY A 614 -5.98 -7.61 -31.49
C GLY A 614 -6.06 -8.87 -30.63
N LEU A 615 -6.90 -8.86 -29.59
CA LEU A 615 -7.12 -10.04 -28.74
C LEU A 615 -7.81 -11.17 -29.54
N ARG A 616 -8.85 -10.88 -30.33
CA ARG A 616 -9.53 -11.88 -31.19
C ARG A 616 -8.59 -12.48 -32.24
N LEU A 617 -7.69 -11.69 -32.80
CA LEU A 617 -6.68 -12.19 -33.76
C LEU A 617 -5.73 -13.19 -33.09
N LEU A 618 -5.25 -12.87 -31.89
CA LEU A 618 -4.39 -13.77 -31.11
C LEU A 618 -5.15 -15.05 -30.67
N GLU A 619 -6.44 -14.95 -30.36
CA GLU A 619 -7.31 -16.12 -30.10
C GLU A 619 -7.43 -17.04 -31.31
N ASN A 620 -7.20 -16.54 -32.54
CA ASN A 620 -7.17 -17.32 -33.76
C ASN A 620 -5.73 -17.68 -34.18
N ASN A 621 -4.77 -17.68 -33.27
CA ASN A 621 -3.38 -18.04 -33.47
C ASN A 621 -2.63 -17.20 -34.53
N MET A 622 -3.10 -16.00 -34.79
CA MET A 622 -2.48 -15.07 -35.73
C MET A 622 -1.27 -14.38 -35.13
N GLU A 623 -0.37 -13.92 -35.99
CA GLU A 623 0.81 -13.17 -35.60
C GLU A 623 0.57 -11.67 -35.74
N LEU A 624 0.95 -10.92 -34.69
CA LEU A 624 1.00 -9.46 -34.68
C LEU A 624 2.46 -9.01 -34.64
N ARG A 625 2.87 -8.17 -35.56
CA ARG A 625 4.22 -7.63 -35.67
C ARG A 625 4.30 -6.17 -35.28
N TYR A 626 5.33 -5.80 -34.56
CA TYR A 626 5.65 -4.44 -34.16
C TYR A 626 7.00 -4.03 -34.79
N ILE A 627 6.99 -2.95 -35.55
CA ILE A 627 8.17 -2.35 -36.12
C ILE A 627 8.43 -1.05 -35.35
N ASP A 628 9.54 -0.98 -34.61
CA ASP A 628 9.85 0.14 -33.71
C ASP A 628 10.47 1.32 -34.50
N GLU A 629 9.76 1.76 -35.54
CA GLU A 629 10.10 2.92 -36.32
C GLU A 629 8.88 3.81 -36.56
N THR A 630 9.06 5.12 -36.53
CA THR A 630 7.97 6.10 -36.65
C THR A 630 7.65 6.38 -38.11
N PHE A 631 6.43 6.03 -38.53
CA PHE A 631 5.91 6.28 -39.90
C PHE A 631 4.79 7.34 -39.95
N GLY A 632 4.37 7.86 -38.80
CA GLY A 632 3.38 8.92 -38.76
C GLY A 632 3.37 9.61 -37.40
N ARG A 633 2.94 10.88 -37.43
CA ARG A 633 2.89 11.73 -36.21
C ARG A 633 1.58 12.45 -36.14
N GLY A 634 0.83 12.29 -35.02
CA GLY A 634 -0.40 12.96 -34.68
C GLY A 634 -0.19 14.18 -33.76
N LEU A 635 -1.27 14.77 -33.31
CA LEU A 635 -1.24 15.89 -32.35
C LEU A 635 -1.41 15.38 -30.92
N THR A 636 -0.71 16.03 -30.00
CA THR A 636 -0.95 15.80 -28.58
C THR A 636 -2.33 16.34 -28.14
N PRO A 637 -2.93 15.87 -27.04
CA PRO A 637 -4.11 16.50 -26.45
C PRO A 637 -3.87 17.98 -26.16
N ALA A 638 -4.87 18.82 -26.43
CA ALA A 638 -4.72 20.28 -26.33
C ALA A 638 -4.46 20.80 -24.91
N ASN A 639 -5.02 20.11 -23.91
CA ASN A 639 -4.89 20.46 -22.49
C ASN A 639 -5.05 19.23 -21.60
N PHE A 640 -4.90 19.43 -20.28
CA PHE A 640 -4.97 18.34 -19.32
C PHE A 640 -6.37 17.70 -19.23
N LYS A 641 -7.45 18.47 -19.42
CA LYS A 641 -8.82 17.94 -19.47
C LYS A 641 -8.99 16.93 -20.60
N ALA A 642 -8.46 17.24 -21.79
CA ALA A 642 -8.50 16.36 -22.95
C ALA A 642 -7.67 15.10 -22.73
N LEU A 643 -6.48 15.23 -22.13
CA LEU A 643 -5.62 14.11 -21.76
C LEU A 643 -6.29 13.17 -20.74
N LYS A 644 -6.92 13.74 -19.69
CA LYS A 644 -7.70 12.97 -18.69
C LYS A 644 -8.85 12.19 -19.35
N SER A 645 -9.59 12.84 -20.23
CA SER A 645 -10.71 12.22 -20.94
C SER A 645 -10.24 11.04 -21.80
N GLN A 646 -9.12 11.18 -22.51
CA GLN A 646 -8.52 10.12 -23.31
C GLN A 646 -8.13 8.91 -22.44
N ARG A 647 -7.40 9.11 -21.34
CA ARG A 647 -6.97 8.01 -20.46
C ARG A 647 -8.13 7.35 -19.71
N ASN A 648 -9.13 8.14 -19.27
CA ASN A 648 -10.35 7.59 -18.68
C ASN A 648 -11.08 6.65 -19.65
N ARG A 649 -11.22 7.06 -20.92
CA ARG A 649 -11.84 6.26 -21.99
C ARG A 649 -11.09 4.94 -22.21
N TRP A 650 -9.76 4.98 -22.27
CA TRP A 650 -8.95 3.76 -22.46
C TRP A 650 -9.08 2.80 -21.29
N ALA A 651 -9.05 3.33 -20.05
CA ALA A 651 -9.24 2.52 -18.85
C ALA A 651 -10.64 1.90 -18.79
N PHE A 652 -11.67 2.65 -19.19
CA PHE A 652 -13.03 2.14 -19.30
C PHE A 652 -13.15 1.00 -20.34
N GLY A 653 -12.62 1.22 -21.56
CA GLY A 653 -12.63 0.22 -22.63
C GLY A 653 -11.86 -1.04 -22.26
N ALA A 654 -10.73 -0.92 -21.59
CA ALA A 654 -9.99 -2.06 -21.08
C ALA A 654 -10.82 -2.92 -20.13
N MET A 655 -11.67 -2.31 -19.27
CA MET A 655 -12.57 -3.06 -18.39
C MET A 655 -13.74 -3.70 -19.13
N GLN A 656 -14.24 -3.07 -20.21
CA GLN A 656 -15.23 -3.70 -21.08
C GLN A 656 -14.66 -4.98 -21.71
N ILE A 657 -13.45 -4.90 -22.29
CA ILE A 657 -12.75 -6.03 -22.90
C ILE A 657 -12.49 -7.13 -21.87
N LEU A 658 -11.96 -6.76 -20.70
CA LEU A 658 -11.68 -7.70 -19.63
C LEU A 658 -12.93 -8.48 -19.20
N LYS A 659 -14.05 -7.79 -18.99
CA LYS A 659 -15.33 -8.44 -18.59
C LYS A 659 -15.83 -9.39 -19.67
N HIS A 660 -15.76 -8.99 -20.93
CA HIS A 660 -16.25 -9.78 -22.05
C HIS A 660 -15.42 -11.03 -22.31
N HIS A 661 -14.08 -10.87 -22.29
CA HIS A 661 -13.14 -11.94 -22.63
C HIS A 661 -12.62 -12.73 -21.41
N MET A 662 -13.01 -12.39 -20.18
CA MET A 662 -12.57 -13.08 -18.97
C MET A 662 -12.72 -14.61 -19.02
N PRO A 663 -13.85 -15.19 -19.51
CA PRO A 663 -14.01 -16.63 -19.61
C PRO A 663 -12.94 -17.28 -20.49
N LYS A 664 -12.52 -16.61 -21.58
CA LYS A 664 -11.50 -17.12 -22.49
C LYS A 664 -10.08 -16.89 -21.94
N LEU A 665 -9.84 -15.78 -21.24
CA LEU A 665 -8.56 -15.48 -20.62
C LEU A 665 -8.22 -16.42 -19.48
N LEU A 666 -9.21 -16.87 -18.70
CA LEU A 666 -9.03 -17.79 -17.57
C LEU A 666 -9.35 -19.25 -17.92
N GLY A 667 -10.21 -19.49 -18.92
CA GLY A 667 -10.69 -20.80 -19.30
C GLY A 667 -9.97 -21.42 -20.50
N LYS A 668 -10.69 -22.26 -21.24
CA LYS A 668 -10.19 -22.88 -22.49
C LYS A 668 -10.18 -21.86 -23.62
N SER A 669 -9.01 -21.60 -24.18
CA SER A 669 -8.82 -20.82 -25.39
C SER A 669 -7.50 -21.21 -26.05
N SER A 670 -7.29 -20.79 -27.29
CA SER A 670 -6.02 -20.99 -28.03
C SER A 670 -4.87 -20.10 -27.52
N LEU A 671 -5.18 -19.08 -26.70
CA LEU A 671 -4.17 -18.20 -26.11
C LEU A 671 -3.19 -18.98 -25.24
N ASN A 672 -1.90 -18.82 -25.48
CA ASN A 672 -0.87 -19.39 -24.63
C ASN A 672 -0.77 -18.63 -23.30
N PHE A 673 -0.10 -19.24 -22.31
CA PHE A 673 0.06 -18.64 -20.96
C PHE A 673 0.66 -17.23 -20.99
N SER A 674 1.67 -16.99 -21.83
CA SER A 674 2.32 -15.68 -21.93
C SER A 674 1.38 -14.60 -22.48
N GLN A 675 0.57 -14.93 -23.48
CA GLN A 675 -0.43 -14.01 -24.03
C GLN A 675 -1.49 -13.68 -22.98
N ARG A 676 -2.04 -14.67 -22.29
CA ARG A 676 -2.99 -14.46 -21.16
C ARG A 676 -2.37 -13.57 -20.08
N TYR A 677 -1.13 -13.86 -19.69
CA TYR A 677 -0.40 -13.06 -18.72
C TYR A 677 -0.33 -11.59 -19.16
N HIS A 678 0.12 -11.31 -20.37
CA HIS A 678 0.29 -9.95 -20.87
C HIS A 678 -1.02 -9.18 -21.03
N PHE A 679 -2.10 -9.83 -21.44
CA PHE A 679 -3.41 -9.21 -21.48
C PHE A 679 -3.98 -8.92 -20.09
N LEU A 680 -3.90 -9.88 -19.18
CA LEU A 680 -4.33 -9.68 -17.79
C LEU A 680 -3.49 -8.60 -17.11
N THR A 681 -2.16 -8.65 -17.20
CA THR A 681 -1.27 -7.71 -16.54
C THR A 681 -1.22 -6.34 -17.20
N GLY A 682 -1.49 -6.23 -18.50
CA GLY A 682 -1.65 -4.96 -19.18
C GLY A 682 -2.79 -4.11 -18.59
N TRP A 683 -3.86 -4.74 -18.15
CA TRP A 683 -4.97 -4.10 -17.46
C TRP A 683 -4.78 -4.07 -15.93
N PHE A 684 -4.11 -5.08 -15.38
CA PHE A 684 -3.81 -5.15 -13.95
C PHE A 684 -2.88 -4.01 -13.50
N GLY A 685 -1.97 -3.55 -14.35
CA GLY A 685 -1.17 -2.36 -14.08
C GLY A 685 -2.05 -1.15 -13.76
N TRP A 686 -3.15 -0.98 -14.50
CA TRP A 686 -4.11 0.10 -14.27
C TRP A 686 -4.98 -0.11 -13.03
N PHE A 687 -5.27 -1.35 -12.61
CA PHE A 687 -5.90 -1.63 -11.33
C PHE A 687 -5.14 -1.04 -10.14
N GLY A 688 -3.82 -0.89 -10.25
CA GLY A 688 -3.00 -0.21 -9.24
C GLY A 688 -3.47 1.21 -8.94
N GLU A 689 -3.97 1.94 -9.94
CA GLU A 689 -4.48 3.30 -9.76
C GLU A 689 -5.84 3.30 -9.03
N ALA A 690 -6.72 2.34 -9.33
CA ALA A 690 -7.97 2.16 -8.59
C ALA A 690 -7.73 1.74 -7.14
N LEU A 691 -6.79 0.81 -6.89
CA LEU A 691 -6.38 0.41 -5.55
C LEU A 691 -5.79 1.59 -4.77
N GLN A 692 -4.98 2.43 -5.42
CA GLN A 692 -4.42 3.62 -4.80
C GLN A 692 -5.51 4.61 -4.38
N LEU A 693 -6.54 4.83 -5.21
CA LEU A 693 -7.68 5.70 -4.86
C LEU A 693 -8.45 5.15 -3.65
N VAL A 694 -8.76 3.85 -3.65
CA VAL A 694 -9.44 3.18 -2.52
C VAL A 694 -8.60 3.31 -1.25
N PHE A 695 -7.29 3.08 -1.35
CA PHE A 695 -6.36 3.21 -0.23
C PHE A 695 -6.27 4.65 0.28
N THR A 696 -6.27 5.64 -0.60
CA THR A 696 -6.26 7.07 -0.24
C THR A 696 -7.52 7.46 0.53
N ILE A 697 -8.70 7.08 0.03
CA ILE A 697 -9.98 7.34 0.71
C ILE A 697 -10.02 6.61 2.06
N GLY A 698 -9.56 5.36 2.09
CA GLY A 698 -9.44 4.56 3.32
C GLY A 698 -8.52 5.21 4.35
N SER A 699 -7.37 5.77 3.92
CA SER A 699 -6.43 6.45 4.82
C SER A 699 -7.01 7.74 5.40
N ILE A 700 -7.76 8.52 4.62
CA ILE A 700 -8.48 9.70 5.11
C ILE A 700 -9.54 9.27 6.14
N GLY A 701 -10.36 8.26 5.81
CA GLY A 701 -11.38 7.74 6.71
C GLY A 701 -10.79 7.18 8.01
N TRP A 702 -9.68 6.45 7.91
CA TRP A 702 -8.97 5.94 9.09
C TRP A 702 -8.40 7.06 9.96
N THR A 703 -7.86 8.13 9.34
CA THR A 703 -7.39 9.31 10.09
C THR A 703 -8.54 9.97 10.85
N ILE A 704 -9.69 10.14 10.20
CA ILE A 704 -10.89 10.68 10.85
C ILE A 704 -11.32 9.78 12.03
N ALA A 705 -11.34 8.46 11.82
CA ALA A 705 -11.69 7.50 12.86
C ALA A 705 -10.73 7.54 14.07
N MET A 706 -9.41 7.67 13.83
CA MET A 706 -8.41 7.82 14.89
C MET A 706 -8.57 9.12 15.70
N LEU A 707 -9.00 10.19 15.06
CA LEU A 707 -9.21 11.48 15.72
C LEU A 707 -10.55 11.51 16.49
N ALA A 708 -11.62 10.95 15.90
CA ALA A 708 -12.95 10.95 16.50
C ALA A 708 -13.11 9.90 17.61
N PHE A 709 -12.45 8.74 17.46
CA PHE A 709 -12.57 7.58 18.34
C PHE A 709 -11.20 7.02 18.74
N PRO A 710 -10.34 7.80 19.41
CA PRO A 710 -8.94 7.42 19.71
C PRO A 710 -8.80 6.17 20.58
N LYS A 711 -9.82 5.80 21.34
CA LYS A 711 -9.85 4.56 22.13
C LYS A 711 -10.01 3.30 21.26
N TYR A 712 -10.67 3.41 20.11
CA TYR A 712 -11.00 2.29 19.24
C TYR A 712 -10.09 2.16 18.02
N PHE A 713 -9.50 3.27 17.59
CA PHE A 713 -8.65 3.32 16.41
C PHE A 713 -7.27 3.87 16.79
N SER A 714 -6.24 3.11 16.51
CA SER A 714 -4.85 3.49 16.74
C SER A 714 -4.09 3.65 15.43
N LEU A 715 -2.93 4.30 15.50
CA LEU A 715 -1.99 4.32 14.39
C LEU A 715 -1.58 2.89 14.03
N PRO A 716 -1.56 2.52 12.75
CA PRO A 716 -1.04 1.24 12.33
C PRO A 716 0.40 1.06 12.79
N VAL A 717 0.75 -0.15 13.14
CA VAL A 717 2.11 -0.48 13.60
C VAL A 717 3.12 -0.11 12.51
N VAL A 718 4.28 0.40 12.88
CA VAL A 718 5.39 0.77 11.98
C VAL A 718 5.67 -0.33 10.93
N VAL A 719 5.57 -1.59 11.33
CA VAL A 719 5.70 -2.78 10.47
C VAL A 719 4.75 -2.79 9.28
N MET A 720 3.61 -2.09 9.36
CA MET A 720 2.63 -2.00 8.26
C MET A 720 2.89 -0.80 7.35
N ILE A 721 3.35 0.31 7.90
CA ILE A 721 3.55 1.55 7.15
C ILE A 721 4.82 1.50 6.31
N VAL A 722 5.93 0.99 6.87
CA VAL A 722 7.24 0.96 6.20
C VAL A 722 7.23 0.20 4.87
N PRO A 723 6.65 -1.01 4.75
CA PRO A 723 6.56 -1.69 3.45
C PRO A 723 5.77 -0.90 2.41
N ILE A 724 4.71 -0.19 2.79
CA ILE A 724 3.93 0.65 1.89
C ILE A 724 4.76 1.83 1.40
N LEU A 725 5.48 2.49 2.29
CA LEU A 725 6.40 3.58 1.93
C LEU A 725 7.49 3.09 0.97
N CYS A 726 8.11 1.94 1.25
CA CYS A 726 9.10 1.32 0.37
C CYS A 726 8.51 0.98 -1.00
N PHE A 727 7.30 0.42 -1.05
CA PHE A 727 6.60 0.12 -2.30
C PHE A 727 6.37 1.38 -3.15
N LEU A 728 5.86 2.44 -2.56
CA LEU A 728 5.64 3.71 -3.25
C LEU A 728 6.95 4.31 -3.76
N ALA A 729 8.02 4.25 -2.96
CA ALA A 729 9.35 4.71 -3.36
C ALA A 729 9.92 3.89 -4.53
N ILE A 730 9.80 2.57 -4.49
CA ILE A 730 10.23 1.69 -5.59
C ILE A 730 9.46 2.02 -6.86
N LYS A 731 8.13 2.14 -6.80
CA LYS A 731 7.30 2.52 -7.96
C LYS A 731 7.75 3.87 -8.54
N ALA A 732 8.07 4.83 -7.69
CA ALA A 732 8.51 6.16 -8.12
C ALA A 732 9.90 6.16 -8.79
N ILE A 733 10.77 5.18 -8.49
CA ILE A 733 12.14 5.10 -9.00
C ILE A 733 12.23 4.27 -10.29
N LEU A 734 11.50 3.16 -10.39
CA LEU A 734 11.63 2.21 -11.50
C LEU A 734 11.36 2.84 -12.87
N GLY A 735 10.32 3.67 -12.99
CA GLY A 735 9.96 4.37 -14.22
C GLY A 735 11.07 5.29 -14.72
N PRO A 736 11.51 6.29 -13.95
CA PRO A 736 12.61 7.20 -14.31
C PRO A 736 13.90 6.48 -14.72
N VAL A 737 14.28 5.40 -14.04
CA VAL A 737 15.47 4.60 -14.37
C VAL A 737 15.32 3.93 -15.74
N LEU A 738 14.15 3.37 -16.07
CA LEU A 738 13.86 2.80 -17.39
C LEU A 738 13.92 3.87 -18.47
N TYR A 739 13.27 5.01 -18.26
CA TYR A 739 13.29 6.11 -19.22
C TYR A 739 14.69 6.60 -19.52
N ARG A 740 15.52 6.78 -18.48
CA ARG A 740 16.92 7.22 -18.67
C ARG A 740 17.73 6.27 -19.54
N LYS A 741 17.51 4.96 -19.36
CA LYS A 741 18.26 3.94 -20.12
C LYS A 741 17.73 3.74 -21.54
N THR A 742 16.41 3.75 -21.73
CA THR A 742 15.79 3.32 -22.99
C THR A 742 15.44 4.47 -23.92
N MET A 743 15.10 5.64 -23.38
CA MET A 743 14.53 6.75 -24.15
C MET A 743 15.54 7.83 -24.51
N HIS A 744 16.72 7.84 -23.91
CA HIS A 744 17.77 8.86 -24.12
C HIS A 744 17.28 10.32 -23.98
N CYS A 745 16.22 10.54 -23.19
CA CYS A 745 15.61 11.85 -22.98
C CYS A 745 16.25 12.60 -21.80
N SER A 746 15.99 13.91 -21.69
CA SER A 746 16.50 14.75 -20.61
C SER A 746 15.84 14.43 -19.28
N TRP A 747 16.48 14.79 -18.15
CA TRP A 747 15.86 14.65 -16.83
C TRP A 747 14.56 15.46 -16.68
N MET A 748 14.44 16.60 -17.38
CA MET A 748 13.22 17.39 -17.41
C MET A 748 12.08 16.66 -18.14
N ASP A 749 12.39 15.92 -19.21
CA ASP A 749 11.41 15.10 -19.92
C ASP A 749 10.96 13.90 -19.07
N ILE A 750 11.90 13.26 -18.36
CA ILE A 750 11.57 12.18 -17.40
C ILE A 750 10.67 12.70 -16.30
N PHE A 751 11.02 13.85 -15.72
CA PHE A 751 10.18 14.50 -14.71
C PHE A 751 8.80 14.85 -15.26
N GLY A 752 8.72 15.44 -16.45
CA GLY A 752 7.47 15.78 -17.13
C GLY A 752 6.60 14.54 -17.40
N ALA A 753 7.17 13.48 -17.95
CA ALA A 753 6.47 12.21 -18.19
C ALA A 753 5.95 11.60 -16.88
N SER A 754 6.76 11.61 -15.82
CA SER A 754 6.36 11.12 -14.50
C SER A 754 5.23 11.96 -13.89
N LEU A 755 5.31 13.27 -14.04
CA LEU A 755 4.27 14.20 -13.57
C LEU A 755 2.95 13.98 -14.31
N ALA A 756 2.99 13.81 -15.66
CA ALA A 756 1.81 13.49 -16.45
C ALA A 756 1.20 12.15 -16.05
N SER A 757 2.01 11.10 -15.92
CA SER A 757 1.57 9.76 -15.53
C SER A 757 0.91 9.77 -14.13
N LEU A 758 1.53 10.42 -13.14
CA LEU A 758 0.95 10.55 -11.79
C LEU A 758 -0.36 11.37 -11.81
N GLY A 759 -0.38 12.47 -12.57
CA GLY A 759 -1.58 13.31 -12.66
C GLY A 759 -2.79 12.62 -13.29
N LEU A 760 -2.57 11.56 -14.06
CA LEU A 760 -3.63 10.76 -14.69
C LEU A 760 -4.21 9.67 -13.77
N SER A 761 -3.59 9.37 -12.62
CA SER A 761 -3.99 8.28 -11.72
C SER A 761 -5.47 8.31 -11.35
N HIS A 762 -6.00 9.47 -10.98
CA HIS A 762 -7.42 9.61 -10.61
C HIS A 762 -8.35 9.37 -11.81
N ALA A 763 -8.03 9.90 -12.98
CA ALA A 763 -8.83 9.71 -14.20
C ALA A 763 -8.87 8.23 -14.63
N ILE A 764 -7.73 7.53 -14.53
CA ILE A 764 -7.61 6.09 -14.80
C ILE A 764 -8.44 5.29 -13.78
N ALA A 765 -8.30 5.60 -12.48
CA ALA A 765 -9.07 4.95 -11.42
C ALA A 765 -10.59 5.07 -11.65
N ARG A 766 -11.06 6.26 -12.00
CA ARG A 766 -12.48 6.48 -12.36
C ARG A 766 -12.89 5.68 -13.60
N GLY A 767 -12.04 5.63 -14.63
CA GLY A 767 -12.30 4.84 -15.83
C GLY A 767 -12.48 3.36 -15.49
N ILE A 768 -11.65 2.81 -14.62
CA ILE A 768 -11.73 1.42 -14.15
C ILE A 768 -13.04 1.19 -13.38
N ILE A 769 -13.33 2.02 -12.38
CA ILE A 769 -14.54 1.89 -11.55
C ILE A 769 -15.79 1.95 -12.44
N ASN A 770 -15.87 2.95 -13.31
CA ASN A 770 -16.97 3.10 -14.24
C ASN A 770 -17.08 1.92 -15.22
N GLY A 771 -15.95 1.42 -15.76
CA GLY A 771 -15.93 0.27 -16.65
C GLY A 771 -16.35 -1.03 -15.97
N LEU A 772 -16.12 -1.18 -14.67
CA LEU A 772 -16.59 -2.32 -13.88
C LEU A 772 -18.08 -2.23 -13.55
N THR A 773 -18.60 -1.04 -13.28
CA THR A 773 -19.98 -0.83 -12.80
C THR A 773 -20.98 -0.56 -13.92
N HIS A 774 -20.60 0.06 -15.04
CA HIS A 774 -21.48 0.43 -16.15
C HIS A 774 -21.28 -0.48 -17.36
N LYS A 775 -22.34 -0.69 -18.15
CA LYS A 775 -22.31 -1.50 -19.38
C LYS A 775 -21.97 -0.67 -20.63
N ALA A 776 -22.46 0.55 -20.71
CA ALA A 776 -22.29 1.44 -21.86
C ALA A 776 -21.38 2.62 -21.52
N GLY A 777 -20.46 2.95 -22.40
CA GLY A 777 -19.62 4.14 -22.32
C GLY A 777 -20.04 5.18 -23.35
N VAL A 778 -19.77 6.46 -23.08
CA VAL A 778 -19.96 7.56 -24.02
C VAL A 778 -18.61 7.87 -24.68
N PHE A 779 -18.57 7.86 -26.00
CA PHE A 779 -17.38 8.26 -26.74
C PHE A 779 -17.29 9.80 -26.74
N VAL A 780 -16.23 10.31 -26.14
CA VAL A 780 -15.90 11.75 -26.13
C VAL A 780 -14.60 11.94 -26.94
N VAL A 781 -14.69 12.74 -28.00
CA VAL A 781 -13.52 13.05 -28.83
C VAL A 781 -12.49 13.84 -28.02
N THR A 782 -11.22 13.47 -28.17
CA THR A 782 -10.10 14.20 -27.54
C THR A 782 -9.92 15.54 -28.26
N ASN A 783 -10.21 16.63 -27.57
CA ASN A 783 -10.06 17.96 -28.14
C ASN A 783 -8.59 18.28 -28.43
N LYS A 784 -8.31 18.70 -29.67
CA LYS A 784 -6.96 19.04 -30.17
C LYS A 784 -6.74 20.56 -30.23
N THR A 785 -7.76 21.38 -30.03
CA THR A 785 -7.72 22.86 -30.09
C THR A 785 -7.97 23.48 -28.73
N LYS A 786 -7.21 24.54 -28.36
CA LYS A 786 -7.38 25.30 -27.12
C LYS A 786 -8.53 26.30 -27.25
N ALA A 787 -9.47 26.30 -26.31
CA ALA A 787 -10.45 27.36 -26.09
C ALA A 787 -10.04 28.21 -24.88
N LYS A 788 -10.28 29.53 -24.90
CA LYS A 788 -10.10 30.39 -23.73
C LYS A 788 -11.08 30.00 -22.63
N LEU A 789 -10.59 29.66 -21.45
CA LEU A 789 -11.38 29.24 -20.29
C LEU A 789 -11.53 30.40 -19.28
N SER A 790 -12.67 30.48 -18.60
CA SER A 790 -12.88 31.34 -17.44
C SER A 790 -12.22 30.73 -16.19
N ASN A 791 -11.96 31.52 -15.14
CA ASN A 791 -11.29 31.05 -13.91
C ASN A 791 -11.98 29.83 -13.27
N TRP A 792 -13.29 29.72 -13.30
CA TRP A 792 -14.03 28.58 -12.80
C TRP A 792 -13.86 27.33 -13.69
N GLN A 793 -13.76 27.52 -15.00
CA GLN A 793 -13.50 26.43 -15.95
C GLN A 793 -12.08 25.86 -15.84
N LEU A 794 -11.16 26.55 -15.17
CA LEU A 794 -9.82 26.04 -14.87
C LEU A 794 -9.83 25.00 -13.73
N ILE A 795 -10.73 25.16 -12.76
CA ILE A 795 -10.82 24.27 -11.59
C ILE A 795 -11.70 23.06 -11.85
N ASP A 796 -12.75 23.20 -12.67
CA ASP A 796 -13.70 22.11 -12.95
C ASP A 796 -13.04 20.79 -13.36
N PRO A 797 -12.00 20.75 -14.22
CA PRO A 797 -11.34 19.50 -14.59
C PRO A 797 -10.62 18.77 -13.45
N ILE A 798 -10.27 19.46 -12.36
CA ILE A 798 -9.44 18.94 -11.27
C ILE A 798 -10.12 19.05 -9.89
N LYS A 799 -11.42 19.35 -9.85
CA LYS A 799 -12.15 19.60 -8.59
C LYS A 799 -12.12 18.41 -7.62
N GLU A 800 -12.16 17.18 -8.14
CA GLU A 800 -12.11 15.98 -7.31
C GLU A 800 -10.72 15.75 -6.76
N GLU A 801 -9.68 15.92 -7.58
CA GLU A 801 -8.29 15.85 -7.16
C GLU A 801 -7.96 16.91 -6.11
N LEU A 802 -8.47 18.13 -6.29
CA LEU A 802 -8.29 19.20 -5.32
C LEU A 802 -8.97 18.88 -3.98
N LEU A 803 -10.19 18.34 -4.01
CA LEU A 803 -10.90 17.93 -2.80
C LEU A 803 -10.11 16.85 -2.02
N ILE A 804 -9.63 15.81 -2.71
CA ILE A 804 -8.85 14.73 -2.08
C ILE A 804 -7.54 15.28 -1.53
N LEU A 805 -6.85 16.15 -2.28
CA LEU A 805 -5.60 16.77 -1.83
C LEU A 805 -5.79 17.58 -0.55
N VAL A 806 -6.79 18.45 -0.51
CA VAL A 806 -7.13 19.24 0.68
C VAL A 806 -7.46 18.33 1.86
N SER A 807 -8.24 17.27 1.63
CA SER A 807 -8.57 16.29 2.66
C SER A 807 -7.35 15.58 3.23
N LEU A 808 -6.37 15.20 2.38
CA LEU A 808 -5.10 14.59 2.81
C LEU A 808 -4.24 15.56 3.64
N ILE A 809 -4.14 16.82 3.20
CA ILE A 809 -3.39 17.86 3.92
C ILE A 809 -4.03 18.11 5.30
N MET A 810 -5.35 18.26 5.34
CA MET A 810 -6.08 18.47 6.60
C MET A 810 -5.94 17.25 7.54
N ALA A 811 -6.06 16.05 7.01
CA ALA A 811 -5.86 14.81 7.78
C ALA A 811 -4.45 14.74 8.38
N GLY A 812 -3.42 15.05 7.59
CA GLY A 812 -2.03 15.08 8.06
C GLY A 812 -1.80 16.16 9.14
N ALA A 813 -2.28 17.37 8.91
CA ALA A 813 -2.16 18.48 9.86
C ALA A 813 -2.88 18.16 11.19
N ALA A 814 -4.12 17.66 11.12
CA ALA A 814 -4.89 17.27 12.29
C ALA A 814 -4.21 16.14 13.09
N MET A 815 -3.60 15.17 12.41
CA MET A 815 -2.85 14.08 13.06
C MET A 815 -1.63 14.61 13.83
N LEU A 816 -0.82 15.49 13.20
CA LEU A 816 0.34 16.10 13.86
C LEU A 816 -0.07 17.00 15.04
N TYR A 817 -1.16 17.73 14.89
CA TYR A 817 -1.71 18.53 15.99
C TYR A 817 -2.15 17.67 17.17
N ALA A 818 -2.88 16.57 16.91
CA ALA A 818 -3.44 15.71 17.95
C ALA A 818 -2.39 14.82 18.66
N ARG A 819 -1.36 14.35 17.95
CA ARG A 819 -0.36 13.39 18.46
C ARG A 819 1.01 14.01 18.76
N GLY A 820 1.24 15.24 18.33
CA GLY A 820 2.51 15.95 18.47
C GLY A 820 3.52 15.64 17.36
N PHE A 821 4.36 16.62 17.06
CA PHE A 821 5.38 16.51 16.00
C PHE A 821 6.52 15.55 16.33
N SER A 822 6.75 15.23 17.59
CA SER A 822 7.81 14.29 18.03
C SER A 822 7.37 12.82 17.97
N ASN A 823 6.09 12.52 17.70
CA ASN A 823 5.56 11.17 17.65
C ASN A 823 5.96 10.47 16.33
N LEU A 824 6.79 9.44 16.44
CA LEU A 824 7.32 8.72 15.27
C LEU A 824 6.21 8.07 14.42
N ASP A 825 5.20 7.46 15.05
CA ASP A 825 4.10 6.79 14.33
C ASP A 825 3.28 7.82 13.55
N ALA A 826 3.03 9.00 14.14
CA ALA A 826 2.35 10.10 13.46
C ALA A 826 3.17 10.65 12.29
N GLN A 827 4.51 10.81 12.46
CA GLN A 827 5.39 11.23 11.37
C GLN A 827 5.37 10.25 10.18
N LEU A 828 5.43 8.95 10.46
CA LEU A 828 5.37 7.91 9.42
C LEU A 828 4.00 7.90 8.72
N TRP A 829 2.91 8.03 9.47
CA TRP A 829 1.57 8.12 8.91
C TRP A 829 1.41 9.34 8.01
N VAL A 830 1.84 10.51 8.47
CA VAL A 830 1.78 11.75 7.67
C VAL A 830 2.68 11.68 6.45
N SER A 831 3.85 11.05 6.55
CA SER A 831 4.73 10.79 5.40
C SER A 831 4.04 9.92 4.35
N MET A 832 3.26 8.93 4.78
CA MET A 832 2.45 8.10 3.88
C MET A 832 1.34 8.92 3.22
N LEU A 833 0.61 9.77 3.96
CA LEU A 833 -0.41 10.68 3.39
C LEU A 833 0.22 11.66 2.40
N ALA A 834 1.41 12.19 2.70
CA ALA A 834 2.15 13.07 1.81
C ALA A 834 2.53 12.38 0.49
N LEU A 835 3.04 11.14 0.55
CA LEU A 835 3.31 10.37 -0.68
C LEU A 835 2.03 10.06 -1.46
N GLN A 836 0.92 9.74 -0.78
CA GLN A 836 -0.38 9.54 -1.43
C GLN A 836 -0.93 10.81 -2.07
N SER A 837 -0.50 11.98 -1.64
CA SER A 837 -0.93 13.26 -2.21
C SER A 837 -0.25 13.59 -3.55
N LEU A 838 0.86 12.94 -3.90
CA LEU A 838 1.64 13.23 -5.11
C LEU A 838 0.83 13.17 -6.42
N PRO A 839 -0.04 12.18 -6.67
CA PRO A 839 -0.89 12.17 -7.87
C PRO A 839 -1.79 13.40 -7.99
N TYR A 840 -2.34 13.85 -6.88
CA TYR A 840 -3.25 15.00 -6.85
C TYR A 840 -2.50 16.32 -7.04
N TRP A 841 -1.33 16.49 -6.41
CA TRP A 841 -0.42 17.60 -6.71
C TRP A 841 0.00 17.60 -8.19
N SER A 842 0.30 16.42 -8.73
CA SER A 842 0.67 16.27 -10.15
C SER A 842 -0.47 16.67 -11.08
N ALA A 843 -1.72 16.33 -10.76
CA ALA A 843 -2.88 16.72 -11.54
C ALA A 843 -3.08 18.26 -11.56
N LEU A 844 -2.93 18.91 -10.40
CA LEU A 844 -2.98 20.37 -10.31
C LEU A 844 -1.86 21.03 -11.12
N ALA A 845 -0.64 20.51 -11.01
CA ALA A 845 0.51 20.99 -11.78
C ALA A 845 0.29 20.81 -13.29
N CYS A 846 -0.19 19.65 -13.74
CA CYS A 846 -0.50 19.41 -15.15
C CYS A 846 -1.58 20.37 -15.69
N GLN A 847 -2.65 20.59 -14.93
CA GLN A 847 -3.69 21.54 -15.29
C GLN A 847 -3.10 22.95 -15.43
N TRP A 848 -2.34 23.41 -14.46
CA TRP A 848 -1.73 24.72 -14.48
C TRP A 848 -0.71 24.89 -15.63
N ILE A 849 0.15 23.88 -15.88
CA ILE A 849 1.10 23.92 -17.00
C ILE A 849 0.37 23.91 -18.34
N SER A 850 -0.72 23.15 -18.49
CA SER A 850 -1.46 23.04 -19.75
C SER A 850 -2.13 24.34 -20.19
N GLU A 851 -2.45 25.23 -19.23
CA GLU A 851 -3.14 26.50 -19.50
C GLU A 851 -2.17 27.69 -19.68
N ARG A 852 -0.90 27.52 -19.36
CA ARG A 852 0.13 28.52 -19.65
C ARG A 852 0.40 28.57 -21.17
N LYS A 853 0.73 29.78 -21.65
CA LYS A 853 1.13 30.00 -23.04
C LYS A 853 2.56 29.54 -23.28
#